data_6a7a0e346c8825c775dd0a878148f7f9
#
_entry.id   6a7a0e346c8825c775dd0a878148f7f9
#
_cell.length_a   1.000
_cell.length_b   1.000
_cell.length_c   1.000
_cell.angle_alpha   90.00
_cell.angle_beta   90.00
_cell.angle_gamma   90.00
#
_symmetry.space_group_name_H-M   'P 1'
#
loop_
_entity.id
_entity.type
_entity.pdbx_description
1 polymer ?
#
loop_
_entity_poly.entity_id
_entity_poly.type
_entity_poly.pdbx_seq_one_letter_code
_entity_poly.pdbx_strand_id
1 'polypeptide(L)'
;MLRRYVTALVGRPKTVIAVVMAITLTLGFFITRLRLMLDIDSQIPPGHPLVIVGQRVEKLFGGKYITVVGFYPASGTVYTPQILAKVKRVTEALAALPGIKEGSVLSLMSPRVKDVHSSEEALEITPLAGKVPETDAEMAAFRERVKANAFLTSLMVSDDGRATSILADFDDFEKAGGAKNLYGRIENIVAPERENGLEILPAGAVTILYWLLVYTRRVAALFVLALAMIGYLHYRAFRTLQGMIVPLVTAIMGVIWALGLMGLIGAPMDPWNIMTPILLLAIGAGHSVQILKRFYEEYARVKEARPDLTSVEHNRHAVIEATVKVGLVMLAAGTIASLSFGSLAAFGLPSIKNFGLCTAFGILAALTVEMTFIPAIRVLMSPPSPRQTEREKREEYFDPILEKLASIVRNGRERPIFWVFVCLIVVALVGVRRLDTNNSLGAQFFEANVPVHGFRMADSRLAGTRVIQVLIEGNAPDTIKNPDVLRRIDELGTFIAKQPLPIGKVVSIVDLLKQMSRVMDNGGPGTLPDSVQGVAQYLLLYSMGGDEKDLNRLVDHDFQNAVITVYLKTDDFLAMKALTVAASQEAERLFAGLPVTARVGGGVTNAIALNETMVRGKTINLIQISILVVVITSLLLRSLAGGLLVLLPLATSALVNLGLMGWAGIPLSMGTAAISAMAVGIGADYAVYFIFRVREEFQRCGDLRLATATALTTSGKAIAYVASAVAGGYLCLTFSGFKVHVLLGVLVALTMVTSSAATVAFLPSVILRVTPRFLKRQ
;
A
#
# COMPACT_ATOMS: atom_id res chain seq x y z
N MET A 1 18.57 -13.49 -36.08
CA MET A 1 17.48 -12.53 -36.10
C MET A 1 17.89 -11.20 -35.43
N LEU A 2 18.33 -11.20 -34.16
CA LEU A 2 18.73 -9.99 -33.42
C LEU A 2 19.81 -9.14 -34.13
N ARG A 3 20.86 -9.78 -34.68
CA ARG A 3 21.93 -9.07 -35.39
C ARG A 3 21.38 -8.29 -36.61
N ARG A 4 20.47 -8.88 -37.40
CA ARG A 4 19.83 -8.20 -38.54
C ARG A 4 19.01 -7.00 -38.10
N TYR A 5 18.28 -7.13 -37.00
CA TYR A 5 17.50 -6.08 -36.41
C TYR A 5 18.39 -4.91 -35.96
N VAL A 6 19.42 -5.18 -35.16
CA VAL A 6 20.37 -4.14 -34.68
C VAL A 6 21.10 -3.45 -35.83
N THR A 7 21.53 -4.22 -36.85
CA THR A 7 22.18 -3.66 -38.05
C THR A 7 21.25 -2.70 -38.81
N ALA A 8 19.96 -3.04 -38.90
CA ALA A 8 18.95 -2.17 -39.52
C ALA A 8 18.73 -0.86 -38.74
N LEU A 9 18.67 -0.95 -37.40
CA LEU A 9 18.55 0.21 -36.51
C LEU A 9 19.75 1.16 -36.66
N VAL A 10 20.94 0.60 -36.60
CA VAL A 10 22.22 1.32 -36.75
C VAL A 10 22.37 1.91 -38.17
N GLY A 11 21.73 1.33 -39.17
CA GLY A 11 21.70 1.83 -40.56
C GLY A 11 20.83 3.08 -40.74
N ARG A 12 19.79 3.28 -39.90
CA ARG A 12 18.85 4.42 -40.00
C ARG A 12 18.63 5.11 -38.64
N PRO A 13 19.68 5.56 -37.94
CA PRO A 13 19.58 5.99 -36.55
C PRO A 13 18.70 7.23 -36.37
N LYS A 14 18.72 8.20 -37.32
CA LYS A 14 17.87 9.40 -37.25
C LYS A 14 16.40 9.07 -37.30
N THR A 15 15.99 8.13 -38.17
CA THR A 15 14.59 7.68 -38.31
C THR A 15 14.13 6.99 -37.02
N VAL A 16 14.97 6.13 -36.45
CA VAL A 16 14.67 5.44 -35.18
C VAL A 16 14.45 6.44 -34.05
N ILE A 17 15.35 7.41 -33.90
CA ILE A 17 15.22 8.46 -32.89
C ILE A 17 13.94 9.28 -33.11
N ALA A 18 13.65 9.68 -34.34
CA ALA A 18 12.43 10.44 -34.66
C ALA A 18 11.14 9.67 -34.30
N VAL A 19 11.08 8.36 -34.59
CA VAL A 19 9.93 7.51 -34.24
C VAL A 19 9.80 7.38 -32.73
N VAL A 20 10.90 7.08 -32.02
CA VAL A 20 10.87 6.96 -30.55
C VAL A 20 10.46 8.28 -29.91
N MET A 21 10.96 9.42 -30.39
CA MET A 21 10.58 10.73 -29.89
C MET A 21 9.12 11.06 -30.18
N ALA A 22 8.60 10.73 -31.37
CA ALA A 22 7.19 10.92 -31.69
C ALA A 22 6.27 10.13 -30.75
N ILE A 23 6.58 8.85 -30.49
CA ILE A 23 5.85 8.02 -29.53
C ILE A 23 5.93 8.64 -28.12
N THR A 24 7.13 9.10 -27.72
CA THR A 24 7.34 9.70 -26.40
C THR A 24 6.51 10.98 -26.23
N LEU A 25 6.46 11.84 -27.24
CA LEU A 25 5.66 13.07 -27.21
C LEU A 25 4.15 12.74 -27.19
N THR A 26 3.72 11.78 -28.01
CA THR A 26 2.32 11.34 -28.04
C THR A 26 1.87 10.78 -26.69
N LEU A 27 2.62 9.84 -26.12
CA LEU A 27 2.32 9.29 -24.80
C LEU A 27 2.48 10.35 -23.70
N GLY A 28 3.46 11.23 -23.80
CA GLY A 28 3.65 12.36 -22.91
C GLY A 28 2.43 13.27 -22.81
N PHE A 29 1.74 13.50 -23.94
CA PHE A 29 0.47 14.25 -23.97
C PHE A 29 -0.61 13.58 -23.12
N PHE A 30 -0.71 12.24 -23.13
CA PHE A 30 -1.72 11.53 -22.37
C PHE A 30 -1.47 11.54 -20.85
N ILE A 31 -0.28 11.90 -20.37
CA ILE A 31 0.00 12.09 -18.93
C ILE A 31 -0.93 13.16 -18.34
N THR A 32 -1.33 14.17 -19.12
CA THR A 32 -2.26 15.21 -18.68
C THR A 32 -3.67 14.70 -18.33
N ARG A 33 -4.01 13.48 -18.78
CA ARG A 33 -5.28 12.82 -18.48
C ARG A 33 -5.24 11.95 -17.22
N LEU A 34 -4.06 11.78 -16.60
CA LEU A 34 -3.95 11.02 -15.35
C LEU A 34 -4.78 11.68 -14.25
N ARG A 35 -5.61 10.87 -13.60
CA ARG A 35 -6.40 11.30 -12.45
C ARG A 35 -5.84 10.63 -11.20
N LEU A 36 -5.59 11.44 -10.18
CA LEU A 36 -5.25 10.93 -8.86
C LEU A 36 -6.56 10.50 -8.18
N MET A 37 -6.71 9.22 -7.91
CA MET A 37 -7.87 8.65 -7.25
C MET A 37 -7.48 8.15 -5.86
N LEU A 38 -8.04 8.79 -4.85
CA LEU A 38 -7.88 8.43 -3.45
C LEU A 38 -9.17 7.76 -2.98
N ASP A 39 -9.45 6.58 -3.54
CA ASP A 39 -10.62 5.81 -3.17
C ASP A 39 -10.21 4.63 -2.26
N ILE A 40 -10.87 4.54 -1.10
CA ILE A 40 -10.67 3.45 -0.15
C ILE A 40 -11.12 2.13 -0.76
N ASP A 41 -12.19 2.14 -1.57
CA ASP A 41 -12.76 0.94 -2.20
C ASP A 41 -11.78 0.27 -3.17
N SER A 42 -10.90 1.04 -3.81
CA SER A 42 -9.86 0.50 -4.69
C SER A 42 -8.86 -0.42 -3.98
N GLN A 43 -8.81 -0.32 -2.66
CA GLN A 43 -7.92 -1.11 -1.80
C GLN A 43 -8.62 -2.35 -1.20
N ILE A 44 -9.93 -2.51 -1.41
CA ILE A 44 -10.74 -3.58 -0.82
C ILE A 44 -11.05 -4.63 -1.90
N PRO A 45 -11.04 -5.96 -1.56
CA PRO A 45 -11.36 -7.01 -2.53
C PRO A 45 -12.87 -7.03 -2.85
N PRO A 46 -13.31 -6.63 -4.06
CA PRO A 46 -14.71 -6.32 -4.34
C PRO A 46 -15.66 -7.52 -4.33
N GLY A 47 -15.16 -8.75 -4.42
CA GLY A 47 -15.98 -9.97 -4.44
C GLY A 47 -15.97 -10.75 -3.11
N HIS A 48 -15.37 -10.23 -2.06
CA HIS A 48 -15.25 -10.94 -0.79
C HIS A 48 -16.59 -10.88 -0.01
N PRO A 49 -17.12 -12.01 0.56
CA PRO A 49 -18.40 -12.01 1.26
C PRO A 49 -18.53 -10.94 2.35
N LEU A 50 -17.50 -10.77 3.17
CA LEU A 50 -17.48 -9.75 4.23
C LEU A 50 -17.56 -8.32 3.68
N VAL A 51 -16.97 -8.07 2.52
CA VAL A 51 -17.02 -6.74 1.86
C VAL A 51 -18.41 -6.46 1.29
N ILE A 52 -19.07 -7.47 0.69
CA ILE A 52 -20.42 -7.34 0.15
C ILE A 52 -21.38 -6.93 1.27
N VAL A 53 -21.29 -7.57 2.45
CA VAL A 53 -22.12 -7.18 3.61
C VAL A 53 -21.80 -5.77 4.07
N GLY A 54 -20.51 -5.40 4.16
CA GLY A 54 -20.09 -4.05 4.53
C GLY A 54 -20.64 -2.98 3.57
N GLN A 55 -20.57 -3.20 2.26
CA GLN A 55 -21.15 -2.31 1.25
C GLN A 55 -22.69 -2.23 1.35
N ARG A 56 -23.35 -3.33 1.71
CA ARG A 56 -24.78 -3.34 1.94
C ARG A 56 -25.19 -2.50 3.15
N VAL A 57 -24.44 -2.63 4.27
CA VAL A 57 -24.61 -1.78 5.46
C VAL A 57 -24.41 -0.31 5.11
N GLU A 58 -23.35 0.00 4.39
CA GLU A 58 -23.00 1.37 3.96
C GLU A 58 -24.12 1.99 3.11
N LYS A 59 -24.71 1.20 2.20
CA LYS A 59 -25.81 1.65 1.36
C LYS A 59 -27.09 1.92 2.15
N LEU A 60 -27.38 1.12 3.18
CA LEU A 60 -28.61 1.25 3.98
C LEU A 60 -28.47 2.32 5.07
N PHE A 61 -27.34 2.33 5.77
CA PHE A 61 -27.15 3.13 7.01
C PHE A 61 -26.11 4.24 6.89
N GLY A 62 -25.33 4.30 5.78
CA GLY A 62 -24.25 5.27 5.59
C GLY A 62 -22.98 4.91 6.37
N GLY A 63 -22.19 5.93 6.70
CA GLY A 63 -21.02 5.77 7.57
C GLY A 63 -19.67 5.56 6.86
N LYS A 64 -19.61 5.71 5.54
CA LYS A 64 -18.35 5.55 4.77
C LYS A 64 -17.29 6.61 5.11
N TYR A 65 -17.70 7.85 5.23
CA TYR A 65 -16.78 8.98 5.40
C TYR A 65 -16.99 9.71 6.74
N ILE A 66 -17.15 8.93 7.82
CA ILE A 66 -17.29 9.51 9.16
C ILE A 66 -15.99 10.23 9.54
N THR A 67 -16.15 11.48 9.99
CA THR A 67 -15.12 12.27 10.63
C THR A 67 -15.52 12.50 12.09
N VAL A 68 -14.57 12.29 12.98
CA VAL A 68 -14.71 12.52 14.42
C VAL A 68 -13.84 13.73 14.77
N VAL A 69 -14.42 14.78 15.33
CA VAL A 69 -13.66 15.91 15.89
C VAL A 69 -13.71 15.79 17.41
N GLY A 70 -12.61 15.31 17.99
CA GLY A 70 -12.51 15.09 19.43
C GLY A 70 -11.93 16.32 20.16
N PHE A 71 -12.50 16.63 21.33
CA PHE A 71 -12.07 17.68 22.27
C PHE A 71 -11.48 17.02 23.50
N TYR A 72 -10.23 17.32 23.81
CA TYR A 72 -9.44 16.68 24.88
C TYR A 72 -8.80 17.72 25.79
N PRO A 73 -9.49 18.19 26.86
CA PRO A 73 -8.87 19.06 27.84
C PRO A 73 -7.73 18.35 28.58
N ALA A 74 -6.60 19.04 28.75
CA ALA A 74 -5.45 18.51 29.47
C ALA A 74 -5.75 18.30 30.97
N SER A 75 -6.64 19.10 31.54
CA SER A 75 -7.11 19.02 32.91
C SER A 75 -8.59 19.39 33.02
N GLY A 76 -9.27 18.89 34.05
CA GLY A 76 -10.69 19.16 34.26
C GLY A 76 -11.60 18.26 33.39
N THR A 77 -12.79 18.78 33.09
CA THR A 77 -13.83 18.07 32.34
C THR A 77 -14.34 18.93 31.16
N VAL A 78 -15.03 18.27 30.22
CA VAL A 78 -15.68 18.95 29.08
C VAL A 78 -16.93 19.73 29.48
N TYR A 79 -17.45 19.49 30.70
CA TYR A 79 -18.61 20.16 31.25
C TYR A 79 -18.26 21.56 31.77
N THR A 80 -17.88 22.42 30.87
CA THR A 80 -17.63 23.85 31.12
C THR A 80 -18.32 24.69 30.05
N PRO A 81 -18.86 25.88 30.39
CA PRO A 81 -19.52 26.73 29.41
C PRO A 81 -18.63 27.05 28.20
N GLN A 82 -17.33 27.26 28.44
CA GLN A 82 -16.36 27.61 27.40
C GLN A 82 -16.20 26.44 26.41
N ILE A 83 -15.99 25.18 26.86
CA ILE A 83 -15.80 24.03 25.98
C ILE A 83 -17.10 23.71 25.23
N LEU A 84 -18.27 23.70 25.93
CA LEU A 84 -19.55 23.44 25.30
C LEU A 84 -19.93 24.49 24.26
N ALA A 85 -19.58 25.77 24.48
CA ALA A 85 -19.76 26.80 23.48
C ALA A 85 -18.89 26.58 22.22
N LYS A 86 -17.63 26.10 22.39
CA LYS A 86 -16.78 25.69 21.27
C LYS A 86 -17.36 24.50 20.53
N VAL A 87 -17.80 23.47 21.24
CA VAL A 87 -18.48 22.31 20.65
C VAL A 87 -19.69 22.75 19.83
N LYS A 88 -20.51 23.68 20.33
CA LYS A 88 -21.66 24.21 19.61
C LYS A 88 -21.25 24.91 18.32
N ARG A 89 -20.33 25.89 18.37
CA ARG A 89 -19.85 26.59 17.17
C ARG A 89 -19.27 25.65 16.11
N VAL A 90 -18.43 24.71 16.52
CA VAL A 90 -17.84 23.71 15.60
C VAL A 90 -18.93 22.80 15.02
N THR A 91 -19.92 22.38 15.81
CA THR A 91 -21.05 21.57 15.34
C THR A 91 -21.87 22.30 14.25
N GLU A 92 -22.23 23.55 14.50
CA GLU A 92 -22.98 24.39 13.55
C GLU A 92 -22.18 24.65 12.27
N ALA A 93 -20.90 24.96 12.41
CA ALA A 93 -20.00 25.20 11.27
C ALA A 93 -19.78 23.93 10.41
N LEU A 94 -19.63 22.75 11.03
CA LEU A 94 -19.52 21.48 10.31
C LEU A 94 -20.82 21.13 9.60
N ALA A 95 -21.99 21.38 10.24
CA ALA A 95 -23.30 21.11 9.63
C ALA A 95 -23.57 21.97 8.38
N ALA A 96 -22.90 23.12 8.26
CA ALA A 96 -23.00 24.01 7.11
C ALA A 96 -22.05 23.65 5.95
N LEU A 97 -21.19 22.63 6.11
CA LEU A 97 -20.23 22.25 5.07
C LEU A 97 -20.93 21.56 3.88
N PRO A 98 -20.51 21.85 2.64
CA PRO A 98 -21.01 21.15 1.47
C PRO A 98 -20.59 19.66 1.50
N GLY A 99 -21.45 18.77 1.04
CA GLY A 99 -21.22 17.33 1.01
C GLY A 99 -21.47 16.61 2.35
N ILE A 100 -21.87 17.37 3.40
CA ILE A 100 -22.36 16.78 4.66
C ILE A 100 -23.69 16.10 4.43
N LYS A 101 -23.87 14.91 4.97
CA LYS A 101 -25.17 14.22 4.98
C LYS A 101 -26.11 14.95 5.93
N GLU A 102 -27.28 15.32 5.42
CA GLU A 102 -28.26 16.06 6.22
C GLU A 102 -28.58 15.34 7.55
N GLY A 103 -28.51 16.07 8.66
CA GLY A 103 -28.76 15.51 9.98
C GLY A 103 -27.67 14.58 10.54
N SER A 104 -26.51 14.46 9.88
CA SER A 104 -25.47 13.55 10.30
C SER A 104 -24.48 14.11 11.32
N VAL A 105 -24.52 15.43 11.60
CA VAL A 105 -23.65 16.05 12.60
C VAL A 105 -24.24 15.89 13.99
N LEU A 106 -23.57 15.07 14.79
CA LEU A 106 -24.01 14.73 16.15
C LEU A 106 -22.93 15.16 17.16
N SER A 107 -23.37 15.85 18.21
CA SER A 107 -22.55 16.25 19.36
C SER A 107 -23.43 16.47 20.58
N LEU A 108 -22.85 16.68 21.75
CA LEU A 108 -23.61 17.07 22.95
C LEU A 108 -24.45 18.34 22.75
N MET A 109 -24.08 19.20 21.81
CA MET A 109 -24.74 20.47 21.51
C MET A 109 -25.56 20.43 20.20
N SER A 110 -25.68 19.26 19.56
CA SER A 110 -26.49 19.11 18.36
C SER A 110 -27.97 19.04 18.71
N PRO A 111 -28.85 19.78 18.04
CA PRO A 111 -30.31 19.68 18.24
C PRO A 111 -30.89 18.32 17.85
N ARG A 112 -30.13 17.52 17.12
CA ARG A 112 -30.48 16.14 16.72
C ARG A 112 -30.32 15.13 17.85
N VAL A 113 -29.50 15.44 18.84
CA VAL A 113 -29.35 14.59 20.03
C VAL A 113 -30.50 14.91 20.97
N LYS A 114 -31.35 13.91 21.21
CA LYS A 114 -32.57 14.07 22.00
C LYS A 114 -32.38 13.58 23.43
N ASP A 115 -33.03 14.26 24.31
CA ASP A 115 -33.33 13.83 25.67
C ASP A 115 -34.77 13.33 25.74
N VAL A 116 -34.92 12.12 26.28
CA VAL A 116 -36.23 11.51 26.48
C VAL A 116 -36.54 11.52 27.97
N HIS A 117 -37.53 12.25 28.39
CA HIS A 117 -37.94 12.34 29.79
C HIS A 117 -39.48 12.33 29.92
N SER A 118 -39.98 11.91 31.07
CA SER A 118 -41.40 11.96 31.36
C SER A 118 -41.73 13.23 32.13
N SER A 119 -42.76 13.96 31.69
CA SER A 119 -43.46 14.97 32.49
C SER A 119 -44.67 14.32 33.18
N GLU A 120 -45.35 15.03 34.08
CA GLU A 120 -46.53 14.49 34.80
C GLU A 120 -47.65 14.04 33.87
N GLU A 121 -47.70 14.53 32.62
CA GLU A 121 -48.80 14.28 31.70
C GLU A 121 -48.37 13.57 30.38
N ALA A 122 -47.07 13.56 30.02
CA ALA A 122 -46.65 13.03 28.72
C ALA A 122 -45.16 12.65 28.68
N LEU A 123 -44.80 11.80 27.69
CA LEU A 123 -43.43 11.57 27.29
C LEU A 123 -42.95 12.77 26.44
N GLU A 124 -41.94 13.49 26.92
CA GLU A 124 -41.36 14.62 26.21
C GLU A 124 -40.03 14.24 25.56
N ILE A 125 -39.88 14.54 24.29
CA ILE A 125 -38.65 14.36 23.52
C ILE A 125 -38.18 15.73 23.04
N THR A 126 -37.15 16.23 23.70
CA THR A 126 -36.58 17.56 23.44
C THR A 126 -35.11 17.48 23.04
N PRO A 127 -34.55 18.47 22.38
CA PRO A 127 -33.09 18.51 22.21
C PRO A 127 -32.40 18.45 23.57
N LEU A 128 -31.34 17.63 23.68
CA LEU A 128 -30.56 17.47 24.91
C LEU A 128 -30.04 18.81 25.43
N ALA A 129 -29.57 19.67 24.52
CA ALA A 129 -29.12 21.02 24.81
C ALA A 129 -29.84 22.04 23.93
N GLY A 130 -30.72 22.82 24.49
CA GLY A 130 -31.33 23.98 23.80
C GLY A 130 -30.37 25.15 23.74
N LYS A 131 -29.65 25.43 24.85
CA LYS A 131 -28.60 26.45 24.99
C LYS A 131 -27.43 25.88 25.78
N VAL A 132 -26.27 26.59 25.71
CA VAL A 132 -25.11 26.24 26.54
C VAL A 132 -25.46 26.49 28.02
N PRO A 133 -25.28 25.48 28.92
CA PRO A 133 -25.45 25.72 30.35
C PRO A 133 -24.48 26.75 30.87
N GLU A 134 -24.95 27.78 31.59
CA GLU A 134 -24.14 28.88 32.09
C GLU A 134 -23.89 28.80 33.59
N THR A 135 -24.84 28.24 34.36
CA THR A 135 -24.73 28.12 35.81
C THR A 135 -24.29 26.71 36.22
N ASP A 136 -23.68 26.58 37.40
CA ASP A 136 -23.28 25.29 37.96
C ASP A 136 -24.47 24.29 38.11
N ALA A 137 -25.65 24.81 38.46
CA ALA A 137 -26.86 24.04 38.60
C ALA A 137 -27.33 23.48 37.21
N GLU A 138 -27.36 24.36 36.19
CA GLU A 138 -27.69 23.92 34.82
C GLU A 138 -26.67 22.93 34.29
N MET A 139 -25.38 23.12 34.58
CA MET A 139 -24.31 22.19 34.19
C MET A 139 -24.43 20.85 34.87
N ALA A 140 -24.76 20.80 36.16
CA ALA A 140 -25.00 19.57 36.90
C ALA A 140 -26.20 18.82 36.32
N ALA A 141 -27.32 19.50 36.07
CA ALA A 141 -28.52 18.93 35.45
C ALA A 141 -28.22 18.40 34.03
N PHE A 142 -27.50 19.16 33.23
CA PHE A 142 -27.07 18.72 31.90
C PHE A 142 -26.19 17.44 31.96
N ARG A 143 -25.23 17.40 32.87
CA ARG A 143 -24.35 16.23 33.05
C ARG A 143 -25.16 14.98 33.43
N GLU A 144 -26.16 15.11 34.31
CA GLU A 144 -27.02 13.95 34.69
C GLU A 144 -27.87 13.48 33.50
N ARG A 145 -28.43 14.39 32.70
CA ARG A 145 -29.15 14.01 31.45
C ARG A 145 -28.25 13.29 30.45
N VAL A 146 -27.00 13.78 30.27
CA VAL A 146 -26.02 13.11 29.41
C VAL A 146 -25.71 11.69 29.89
N LYS A 147 -25.53 11.50 31.22
CA LYS A 147 -25.27 10.18 31.79
C LYS A 147 -26.46 9.22 31.68
N ALA A 148 -27.68 9.74 31.80
CA ALA A 148 -28.89 8.94 31.65
C ALA A 148 -29.11 8.45 30.22
N ASN A 149 -28.53 9.14 29.23
CA ASN A 149 -28.66 8.78 27.83
C ASN A 149 -27.61 7.74 27.41
N ALA A 150 -28.05 6.50 27.24
CA ALA A 150 -27.20 5.39 26.91
C ALA A 150 -26.47 5.54 25.55
N PHE A 151 -26.99 6.33 24.61
CA PHE A 151 -26.31 6.58 23.31
C PHE A 151 -25.12 7.52 23.42
N LEU A 152 -25.10 8.42 24.39
CA LEU A 152 -24.10 9.48 24.48
C LEU A 152 -22.84 9.05 25.20
N THR A 153 -23.00 8.29 26.26
CA THR A 153 -21.88 7.79 27.08
C THR A 153 -20.95 6.93 26.25
N SER A 154 -19.66 7.13 26.42
CA SER A 154 -18.54 6.51 25.69
C SER A 154 -18.46 6.89 24.19
N LEU A 155 -19.57 7.17 23.49
CA LEU A 155 -19.58 7.52 22.06
C LEU A 155 -19.29 9.02 21.83
N MET A 156 -20.07 9.90 22.47
CA MET A 156 -19.95 11.35 22.31
C MET A 156 -19.25 12.04 23.48
N VAL A 157 -19.23 11.41 24.63
CA VAL A 157 -18.53 11.90 25.82
C VAL A 157 -17.92 10.72 26.57
N SER A 158 -16.68 10.85 27.04
CA SER A 158 -16.02 9.83 27.86
C SER A 158 -16.71 9.63 29.21
N ASP A 159 -16.62 8.44 29.77
CA ASP A 159 -17.27 8.09 31.06
C ASP A 159 -16.77 8.98 32.20
N ASP A 160 -15.49 9.41 32.15
CA ASP A 160 -14.90 10.33 33.11
C ASP A 160 -15.21 11.83 32.82
N GLY A 161 -15.88 12.12 31.71
CA GLY A 161 -16.19 13.47 31.28
C GLY A 161 -14.98 14.30 30.82
N ARG A 162 -13.85 13.66 30.49
CA ARG A 162 -12.61 14.32 30.05
C ARG A 162 -12.40 14.37 28.56
N ALA A 163 -13.34 13.87 27.78
CA ALA A 163 -13.32 13.98 26.32
C ALA A 163 -14.74 14.11 25.80
N THR A 164 -14.91 14.87 24.72
CA THR A 164 -16.15 14.88 23.94
C THR A 164 -15.84 14.88 22.46
N SER A 165 -16.79 14.45 21.63
CA SER A 165 -16.62 14.41 20.18
C SER A 165 -17.81 14.95 19.43
N ILE A 166 -17.53 15.40 18.21
CA ILE A 166 -18.52 15.69 17.17
C ILE A 166 -18.34 14.63 16.10
N LEU A 167 -19.40 13.94 15.76
CA LEU A 167 -19.45 13.00 14.64
C LEU A 167 -20.05 13.71 13.42
N ALA A 168 -19.41 13.62 12.27
CA ALA A 168 -19.92 14.20 11.02
C ALA A 168 -19.75 13.16 9.89
N ASP A 169 -20.82 12.82 9.18
CA ASP A 169 -20.80 11.87 8.05
C ASP A 169 -20.98 12.62 6.73
N PHE A 170 -20.10 12.33 5.78
CA PHE A 170 -20.11 12.96 4.46
C PHE A 170 -20.58 11.95 3.40
N ASP A 171 -21.60 12.32 2.63
CA ASP A 171 -22.09 11.49 1.52
C ASP A 171 -21.11 11.53 0.33
N ASP A 172 -20.62 12.72 0.03
CA ASP A 172 -19.80 12.95 -1.16
C ASP A 172 -18.79 14.08 -0.89
N PHE A 173 -17.57 13.69 -0.55
CA PHE A 173 -16.50 14.67 -0.32
C PHE A 173 -16.04 15.36 -1.62
N GLU A 174 -16.35 14.80 -2.82
CA GLU A 174 -16.06 15.47 -4.11
C GLU A 174 -16.89 16.76 -4.25
N LYS A 175 -18.14 16.79 -3.74
CA LYS A 175 -18.95 18.03 -3.67
C LYS A 175 -18.31 19.11 -2.81
N ALA A 176 -17.50 18.72 -1.83
CA ALA A 176 -16.71 19.64 -1.02
C ALA A 176 -15.39 20.07 -1.71
N GLY A 177 -15.14 19.62 -2.94
CA GLY A 177 -13.92 19.86 -3.71
C GLY A 177 -12.79 18.91 -3.36
N GLY A 178 -13.12 17.70 -2.94
CA GLY A 178 -12.20 16.61 -2.62
C GLY A 178 -11.63 16.68 -1.20
N ALA A 179 -10.95 15.63 -0.81
CA ALA A 179 -10.43 15.44 0.56
C ALA A 179 -9.54 16.59 1.04
N LYS A 180 -8.76 17.23 0.15
CA LYS A 180 -7.89 18.36 0.49
C LYS A 180 -8.68 19.58 0.94
N ASN A 181 -9.69 19.95 0.15
CA ASN A 181 -10.49 21.14 0.44
C ASN A 181 -11.38 20.92 1.64
N LEU A 182 -11.95 19.70 1.77
CA LEU A 182 -12.78 19.35 2.92
C LEU A 182 -11.97 19.36 4.21
N TYR A 183 -10.79 18.70 4.24
CA TYR A 183 -9.92 18.75 5.41
C TYR A 183 -9.48 20.16 5.76
N GLY A 184 -9.12 20.97 4.75
CA GLY A 184 -8.77 22.38 4.96
C GLY A 184 -9.92 23.20 5.56
N ARG A 185 -11.16 22.95 5.14
CA ARG A 185 -12.36 23.60 5.73
C ARG A 185 -12.59 23.15 7.17
N ILE A 186 -12.46 21.85 7.46
CA ILE A 186 -12.56 21.31 8.82
C ILE A 186 -11.48 21.95 9.71
N GLU A 187 -10.24 22.01 9.23
CA GLU A 187 -9.13 22.61 9.97
C GLU A 187 -9.34 24.12 10.22
N ASN A 188 -9.86 24.87 9.23
CA ASN A 188 -10.20 26.29 9.39
C ASN A 188 -11.31 26.53 10.42
N ILE A 189 -12.22 25.57 10.62
CA ILE A 189 -13.25 25.61 11.66
C ILE A 189 -12.64 25.30 13.02
N VAL A 190 -11.76 24.29 13.08
CA VAL A 190 -11.22 23.75 14.34
C VAL A 190 -10.05 24.56 14.88
N ALA A 191 -9.15 25.04 14.00
CA ALA A 191 -7.92 25.71 14.41
C ALA A 191 -8.14 26.96 15.31
N PRO A 192 -9.13 27.84 15.04
CA PRO A 192 -9.41 28.99 15.89
C PRO A 192 -9.90 28.64 17.31
N GLU A 193 -10.45 27.44 17.48
CA GLU A 193 -10.99 26.99 18.75
C GLU A 193 -9.94 26.28 19.63
N ARG A 194 -8.75 25.96 19.09
CA ARG A 194 -7.62 25.42 19.85
C ARG A 194 -7.05 26.47 20.79
N GLU A 195 -6.71 26.04 22.00
CA GLU A 195 -6.05 26.90 23.00
C GLU A 195 -5.10 26.03 23.85
N ASN A 196 -4.23 26.71 24.62
CA ASN A 196 -3.35 26.01 25.56
C ASN A 196 -4.20 25.25 26.58
N GLY A 197 -4.00 23.93 26.65
CA GLY A 197 -4.73 23.04 27.55
C GLY A 197 -5.99 22.39 26.95
N LEU A 198 -6.33 22.67 25.69
CA LEU A 198 -7.42 21.99 24.97
C LEU A 198 -6.93 21.52 23.59
N GLU A 199 -6.73 20.23 23.42
CA GLU A 199 -6.48 19.65 22.12
C GLU A 199 -7.81 19.40 21.38
N ILE A 200 -7.88 19.83 20.12
CA ILE A 200 -9.02 19.51 19.22
C ILE A 200 -8.45 18.82 17.99
N LEU A 201 -8.80 17.55 17.82
CA LEU A 201 -8.19 16.66 16.82
C LEU A 201 -9.24 16.07 15.89
N PRO A 202 -9.16 16.33 14.57
CA PRO A 202 -9.96 15.61 13.59
C PRO A 202 -9.37 14.21 13.32
N ALA A 203 -10.21 13.20 13.37
CA ALA A 203 -9.90 11.82 13.03
C ALA A 203 -10.96 11.28 12.04
N GLY A 204 -10.68 10.19 11.36
CA GLY A 204 -11.61 9.55 10.44
C GLY A 204 -11.14 9.52 8.98
N ALA A 205 -12.02 9.12 8.08
CA ALA A 205 -11.70 8.85 6.68
C ALA A 205 -11.12 10.08 5.95
N VAL A 206 -11.71 11.27 6.15
CA VAL A 206 -11.25 12.51 5.49
C VAL A 206 -9.84 12.87 5.91
N THR A 207 -9.49 12.72 7.18
CA THR A 207 -8.13 12.96 7.70
C THR A 207 -7.11 12.02 7.08
N ILE A 208 -7.44 10.71 6.99
CA ILE A 208 -6.56 9.71 6.36
C ILE A 208 -6.34 10.05 4.89
N LEU A 209 -7.40 10.33 4.13
CA LEU A 209 -7.32 10.64 2.70
C LEU A 209 -6.52 11.91 2.43
N TYR A 210 -6.68 12.95 3.25
CA TYR A 210 -5.89 14.17 3.14
C TYR A 210 -4.40 13.91 3.32
N TRP A 211 -4.01 13.23 4.41
CA TRP A 211 -2.60 12.95 4.68
C TRP A 211 -2.00 11.99 3.65
N LEU A 212 -2.78 11.04 3.17
CA LEU A 212 -2.38 10.17 2.07
C LEU A 212 -2.08 10.99 0.80
N LEU A 213 -2.91 12.01 0.48
CA LEU A 213 -2.66 12.93 -0.62
C LEU A 213 -1.38 13.76 -0.41
N VAL A 214 -1.14 14.24 0.82
CA VAL A 214 0.08 15.00 1.16
C VAL A 214 1.32 14.15 0.92
N TYR A 215 1.34 12.90 1.39
CA TYR A 215 2.46 11.99 1.18
C TYR A 215 2.62 11.58 -0.28
N THR A 216 1.52 11.33 -1.00
CA THR A 216 1.53 11.05 -2.43
C THR A 216 2.20 12.19 -3.23
N ARG A 217 1.88 13.45 -2.91
CA ARG A 217 2.53 14.61 -3.56
C ARG A 217 4.01 14.73 -3.23
N ARG A 218 4.44 14.36 -2.02
CA ARG A 218 5.88 14.33 -1.68
C ARG A 218 6.67 13.35 -2.55
N VAL A 219 6.07 12.24 -2.96
CA VAL A 219 6.74 11.26 -3.85
C VAL A 219 7.12 11.88 -5.19
N ALA A 220 6.34 12.82 -5.73
CA ALA A 220 6.70 13.54 -6.95
C ALA A 220 7.99 14.37 -6.79
N ALA A 221 8.21 15.00 -5.64
CA ALA A 221 9.47 15.69 -5.34
C ALA A 221 10.62 14.68 -5.12
N LEU A 222 10.35 13.55 -4.48
CA LEU A 222 11.33 12.48 -4.27
C LEU A 222 11.75 11.80 -5.58
N PHE A 223 10.91 11.83 -6.62
CA PHE A 223 11.31 11.38 -7.96
C PHE A 223 12.48 12.18 -8.50
N VAL A 224 12.50 13.51 -8.31
CA VAL A 224 13.62 14.37 -8.73
C VAL A 224 14.89 14.02 -7.92
N LEU A 225 14.75 13.78 -6.62
CA LEU A 225 15.87 13.35 -5.77
C LEU A 225 16.41 11.98 -6.21
N ALA A 226 15.53 11.02 -6.51
CA ALA A 226 15.90 9.69 -7.02
C ALA A 226 16.61 9.81 -8.37
N LEU A 227 16.13 10.67 -9.27
CA LEU A 227 16.79 10.95 -10.55
C LEU A 227 18.22 11.49 -10.34
N ALA A 228 18.39 12.44 -9.44
CA ALA A 228 19.71 12.99 -9.12
C ALA A 228 20.64 11.94 -8.49
N MET A 229 20.12 11.11 -7.56
CA MET A 229 20.89 10.03 -6.91
C MET A 229 21.34 8.97 -7.93
N ILE A 230 20.41 8.49 -8.77
CA ILE A 230 20.72 7.52 -9.82
C ILE A 230 21.70 8.12 -10.81
N GLY A 231 21.52 9.38 -11.22
CA GLY A 231 22.46 10.10 -12.07
C GLY A 231 23.86 10.21 -11.49
N TYR A 232 23.96 10.55 -10.21
CA TYR A 232 25.25 10.58 -9.50
C TYR A 232 25.94 9.20 -9.52
N LEU A 233 25.20 8.13 -9.23
CA LEU A 233 25.75 6.77 -9.23
C LEU A 233 26.20 6.33 -10.63
N HIS A 234 25.46 6.70 -11.69
CA HIS A 234 25.87 6.46 -13.07
C HIS A 234 27.11 7.27 -13.46
N TYR A 235 27.17 8.55 -13.04
CA TYR A 235 28.37 9.34 -13.24
C TYR A 235 29.58 8.72 -12.55
N ARG A 236 29.41 8.18 -11.35
CA ARG A 236 30.46 7.45 -10.64
C ARG A 236 30.90 6.16 -11.36
N ALA A 237 29.94 5.45 -11.97
CA ALA A 237 30.21 4.21 -12.71
C ALA A 237 30.92 4.40 -14.03
N PHE A 238 30.66 5.50 -14.76
CA PHE A 238 31.20 5.74 -16.09
C PHE A 238 32.21 6.89 -16.12
N ARG A 239 32.19 7.78 -15.13
CA ARG A 239 33.01 9.02 -15.08
C ARG A 239 32.93 9.88 -16.35
N THR A 240 31.83 9.74 -17.10
CA THR A 240 31.54 10.48 -18.31
C THR A 240 30.09 10.98 -18.29
N LEU A 241 29.85 12.19 -18.81
CA LEU A 241 28.49 12.74 -18.93
C LEU A 241 27.63 11.88 -19.86
N GLN A 242 28.18 11.29 -20.90
CA GLN A 242 27.45 10.42 -21.82
C GLN A 242 26.93 9.16 -21.10
N GLY A 243 27.78 8.55 -20.27
CA GLY A 243 27.42 7.37 -19.45
C GLY A 243 26.38 7.67 -18.36
N MET A 244 26.25 8.94 -17.97
CA MET A 244 25.20 9.38 -17.05
C MET A 244 23.90 9.74 -17.77
N ILE A 245 23.96 10.57 -18.81
CA ILE A 245 22.78 11.17 -19.45
C ILE A 245 22.01 10.14 -20.27
N VAL A 246 22.66 9.28 -21.05
CA VAL A 246 21.98 8.32 -21.92
C VAL A 246 21.08 7.37 -21.14
N PRO A 247 21.54 6.70 -20.05
CA PRO A 247 20.68 5.87 -19.22
C PRO A 247 19.51 6.61 -18.59
N LEU A 248 19.73 7.84 -18.11
CA LEU A 248 18.66 8.62 -17.48
C LEU A 248 17.59 9.04 -18.50
N VAL A 249 18.00 9.47 -19.70
CA VAL A 249 17.06 9.86 -20.76
C VAL A 249 16.20 8.66 -21.18
N THR A 250 16.81 7.48 -21.38
CA THR A 250 16.03 6.27 -21.76
C THR A 250 15.11 5.82 -20.64
N ALA A 251 15.53 5.89 -19.38
CA ALA A 251 14.70 5.58 -18.24
C ALA A 251 13.50 6.55 -18.10
N ILE A 252 13.73 7.87 -18.26
CA ILE A 252 12.67 8.88 -18.29
C ILE A 252 11.68 8.62 -19.41
N MET A 253 12.16 8.28 -20.62
CA MET A 253 11.28 7.92 -21.74
C MET A 253 10.41 6.71 -21.41
N GLY A 254 10.98 5.67 -20.77
CA GLY A 254 10.23 4.51 -20.29
C GLY A 254 9.15 4.89 -19.28
N VAL A 255 9.46 5.79 -18.35
CA VAL A 255 8.48 6.35 -17.40
C VAL A 255 7.37 7.12 -18.11
N ILE A 256 7.71 7.97 -19.09
CA ILE A 256 6.72 8.70 -19.89
C ILE A 256 5.79 7.74 -20.64
N TRP A 257 6.33 6.67 -21.23
CA TRP A 257 5.52 5.67 -21.94
C TRP A 257 4.55 4.95 -20.98
N ALA A 258 5.02 4.58 -19.80
CA ALA A 258 4.16 3.93 -18.79
C ALA A 258 3.04 4.84 -18.31
N LEU A 259 3.38 6.06 -17.87
CA LEU A 259 2.39 7.03 -17.40
C LEU A 259 1.45 7.49 -18.52
N GLY A 260 1.98 7.66 -19.73
CA GLY A 260 1.20 8.01 -20.90
C GLY A 260 0.18 6.93 -21.28
N LEU A 261 0.57 5.65 -21.21
CA LEU A 261 -0.38 4.55 -21.40
C LEU A 261 -1.45 4.55 -20.29
N MET A 262 -1.07 4.72 -19.01
CA MET A 262 -2.04 4.84 -17.93
C MET A 262 -3.07 5.95 -18.23
N GLY A 263 -2.61 7.12 -18.67
CA GLY A 263 -3.48 8.23 -19.04
C GLY A 263 -4.35 7.93 -20.27
N LEU A 264 -3.82 7.18 -21.25
CA LEU A 264 -4.54 6.79 -22.46
C LEU A 264 -5.70 5.82 -22.16
N ILE A 265 -5.46 4.81 -21.31
CA ILE A 265 -6.47 3.81 -20.94
C ILE A 265 -7.35 4.25 -19.76
N GLY A 266 -7.12 5.45 -19.21
CA GLY A 266 -7.86 5.95 -18.05
C GLY A 266 -7.58 5.22 -16.74
N ALA A 267 -6.44 4.53 -16.62
CA ALA A 267 -6.05 3.89 -15.37
C ALA A 267 -5.80 4.95 -14.28
N PRO A 268 -6.41 4.81 -13.10
CA PRO A 268 -6.24 5.80 -12.04
C PRO A 268 -4.83 5.72 -11.42
N MET A 269 -4.32 6.86 -11.03
CA MET A 269 -3.14 6.94 -10.18
C MET A 269 -3.59 6.92 -8.73
N ASP A 270 -3.27 5.86 -8.02
CA ASP A 270 -3.54 5.66 -6.60
C ASP A 270 -2.25 5.79 -5.77
N PRO A 271 -2.31 5.77 -4.42
CA PRO A 271 -1.13 5.89 -3.55
C PRO A 271 -0.07 4.79 -3.77
N TRP A 272 -0.41 3.69 -4.42
CA TRP A 272 0.50 2.59 -4.75
C TRP A 272 1.16 2.80 -6.11
N ASN A 273 0.38 3.19 -7.11
CA ASN A 273 0.86 3.46 -8.46
C ASN A 273 1.77 4.68 -8.57
N ILE A 274 1.69 5.62 -7.62
CA ILE A 274 2.56 6.81 -7.59
C ILE A 274 4.05 6.46 -7.46
N MET A 275 4.38 5.25 -6.99
CA MET A 275 5.75 4.77 -6.88
C MET A 275 6.30 4.17 -8.19
N THR A 276 5.43 3.85 -9.16
CA THR A 276 5.80 3.28 -10.46
C THR A 276 6.89 4.09 -11.20
N PRO A 277 6.84 5.43 -11.25
CA PRO A 277 7.90 6.22 -11.90
C PRO A 277 9.30 6.01 -11.31
N ILE A 278 9.43 5.96 -9.97
CA ILE A 278 10.72 5.73 -9.30
C ILE A 278 11.23 4.32 -9.61
N LEU A 279 10.32 3.35 -9.59
CA LEU A 279 10.62 1.96 -9.91
C LEU A 279 11.15 1.82 -11.35
N LEU A 280 10.43 2.37 -12.32
CA LEU A 280 10.80 2.28 -13.74
C LEU A 280 12.08 3.06 -14.04
N LEU A 281 12.29 4.21 -13.40
CA LEU A 281 13.52 4.97 -13.50
C LEU A 281 14.73 4.12 -13.06
N ALA A 282 14.60 3.44 -11.92
CA ALA A 282 15.67 2.63 -11.36
C ALA A 282 15.99 1.39 -12.21
N ILE A 283 14.96 0.68 -12.71
CA ILE A 283 15.12 -0.51 -13.56
C ILE A 283 15.70 -0.11 -14.92
N GLY A 284 15.09 0.87 -15.59
CA GLY A 284 15.51 1.30 -16.93
C GLY A 284 16.92 1.84 -16.95
N ALA A 285 17.29 2.64 -15.96
CA ALA A 285 18.66 3.10 -15.84
C ALA A 285 19.67 1.93 -15.70
N GLY A 286 19.27 0.85 -14.99
CA GLY A 286 20.12 -0.33 -14.78
C GLY A 286 20.46 -1.10 -16.05
N HIS A 287 19.49 -1.40 -16.88
CA HIS A 287 19.70 -2.11 -18.15
C HIS A 287 20.64 -1.34 -19.10
N SER A 288 20.46 -0.02 -19.15
CA SER A 288 21.28 0.86 -19.99
C SER A 288 22.76 0.80 -19.62
N VAL A 289 23.10 0.63 -18.34
CA VAL A 289 24.48 0.45 -17.86
C VAL A 289 25.11 -0.80 -18.46
N GLN A 290 24.39 -1.90 -18.55
CA GLN A 290 24.91 -3.17 -19.11
C GLN A 290 25.28 -3.01 -20.58
N ILE A 291 24.45 -2.34 -21.40
CA ILE A 291 24.74 -2.08 -22.82
C ILE A 291 25.98 -1.20 -22.94
N LEU A 292 26.04 -0.11 -22.16
CA LEU A 292 27.14 0.85 -22.28
C LEU A 292 28.48 0.29 -21.78
N LYS A 293 28.49 -0.45 -20.67
CA LYS A 293 29.72 -1.15 -20.21
C LYS A 293 30.22 -2.12 -21.28
N ARG A 294 29.30 -2.94 -21.84
CA ARG A 294 29.65 -3.87 -22.90
C ARG A 294 30.13 -3.15 -24.17
N PHE A 295 29.54 -1.99 -24.50
CA PHE A 295 29.99 -1.19 -25.63
C PHE A 295 31.45 -0.76 -25.50
N TYR A 296 31.92 -0.29 -24.34
CA TYR A 296 33.32 0.09 -24.14
C TYR A 296 34.25 -1.12 -24.24
N GLU A 297 33.86 -2.29 -23.72
CA GLU A 297 34.63 -3.54 -23.88
C GLU A 297 34.77 -3.93 -25.37
N GLU A 298 33.67 -3.92 -26.12
CA GLU A 298 33.69 -4.31 -27.54
C GLU A 298 34.39 -3.27 -28.39
N TYR A 299 34.34 -1.98 -28.04
CA TYR A 299 35.08 -0.94 -28.73
C TYR A 299 36.60 -1.16 -28.64
N ALA A 300 37.13 -1.47 -27.46
CA ALA A 300 38.51 -1.83 -27.28
C ALA A 300 38.93 -3.06 -28.12
N ARG A 301 38.10 -4.12 -28.07
CA ARG A 301 38.34 -5.38 -28.82
C ARG A 301 38.33 -5.18 -30.35
N VAL A 302 37.34 -4.43 -30.86
CA VAL A 302 37.23 -4.17 -32.32
C VAL A 302 38.43 -3.37 -32.78
N LYS A 303 38.89 -2.39 -31.98
CA LYS A 303 40.05 -1.60 -32.28
C LYS A 303 41.36 -2.42 -32.34
N GLU A 304 41.49 -3.39 -31.43
CA GLU A 304 42.65 -4.31 -31.43
C GLU A 304 42.59 -5.31 -32.59
N ALA A 305 41.38 -5.87 -32.89
CA ALA A 305 41.20 -6.90 -33.89
C ALA A 305 41.22 -6.35 -35.35
N ARG A 306 40.83 -5.10 -35.54
CA ARG A 306 40.64 -4.47 -36.84
C ARG A 306 41.23 -3.06 -36.87
N PRO A 307 42.55 -2.89 -36.76
CA PRO A 307 43.20 -1.58 -36.69
C PRO A 307 43.10 -0.79 -38.03
N ASP A 308 42.71 -1.46 -39.10
CA ASP A 308 42.47 -0.94 -40.45
C ASP A 308 41.21 -0.06 -40.56
N LEU A 309 40.28 -0.19 -39.64
CA LEU A 309 38.99 0.54 -39.67
C LEU A 309 39.15 1.96 -39.10
N THR A 310 38.29 2.85 -39.57
CA THR A 310 38.17 4.21 -39.00
C THR A 310 37.53 4.17 -37.60
N SER A 311 37.77 5.21 -36.80
CA SER A 311 37.16 5.31 -35.47
C SER A 311 35.63 5.29 -35.49
N VAL A 312 35.02 5.78 -36.57
CA VAL A 312 33.56 5.75 -36.78
C VAL A 312 33.07 4.32 -37.06
N GLU A 313 33.81 3.56 -37.84
CA GLU A 313 33.51 2.16 -38.13
C GLU A 313 33.73 1.30 -36.88
N HIS A 314 34.79 1.53 -36.11
CA HIS A 314 35.00 0.89 -34.82
C HIS A 314 33.78 1.12 -33.91
N ASN A 315 33.32 2.38 -33.84
CA ASN A 315 32.11 2.74 -33.05
C ASN A 315 30.87 1.95 -33.50
N ARG A 316 30.60 1.91 -34.81
CA ARG A 316 29.47 1.21 -35.39
C ARG A 316 29.51 -0.31 -35.12
N HIS A 317 30.65 -0.94 -35.33
CA HIS A 317 30.82 -2.37 -35.06
C HIS A 317 30.69 -2.68 -33.58
N ALA A 318 31.26 -1.88 -32.69
CA ALA A 318 31.19 -2.04 -31.26
C ALA A 318 29.73 -1.94 -30.73
N VAL A 319 28.96 -0.98 -31.27
CA VAL A 319 27.54 -0.85 -30.91
C VAL A 319 26.74 -2.11 -31.31
N ILE A 320 26.97 -2.63 -32.53
CA ILE A 320 26.27 -3.83 -33.00
C ILE A 320 26.65 -5.03 -32.14
N GLU A 321 27.94 -5.28 -31.92
CA GLU A 321 28.39 -6.43 -31.12
C GLU A 321 27.94 -6.36 -29.68
N ALA A 322 28.02 -5.19 -29.01
CA ALA A 322 27.57 -5.01 -27.65
C ALA A 322 26.06 -5.27 -27.52
N THR A 323 25.25 -4.66 -28.41
CA THR A 323 23.80 -4.82 -28.37
C THR A 323 23.37 -6.25 -28.69
N VAL A 324 24.05 -6.97 -29.59
CA VAL A 324 23.73 -8.37 -29.90
C VAL A 324 24.07 -9.30 -28.72
N LYS A 325 25.22 -9.09 -28.07
CA LYS A 325 25.69 -9.96 -26.96
C LYS A 325 24.88 -9.77 -25.68
N VAL A 326 24.50 -8.54 -25.34
CA VAL A 326 23.72 -8.24 -24.13
C VAL A 326 22.22 -8.30 -24.39
N GLY A 327 21.77 -8.00 -25.61
CA GLY A 327 20.37 -7.83 -25.93
C GLY A 327 19.50 -9.07 -25.68
N LEU A 328 20.00 -10.29 -25.92
CA LEU A 328 19.25 -11.51 -25.63
C LEU A 328 19.03 -11.69 -24.12
N VAL A 329 20.05 -11.37 -23.32
CA VAL A 329 20.00 -11.42 -21.85
C VAL A 329 19.02 -10.39 -21.33
N MET A 330 19.07 -9.14 -21.84
CA MET A 330 18.16 -8.07 -21.47
C MET A 330 16.70 -8.37 -21.85
N LEU A 331 16.48 -8.91 -23.05
CA LEU A 331 15.13 -9.35 -23.47
C LEU A 331 14.56 -10.41 -22.51
N ALA A 332 15.38 -11.38 -22.13
CA ALA A 332 14.95 -12.41 -21.20
C ALA A 332 14.68 -11.84 -19.80
N ALA A 333 15.61 -11.07 -19.27
CA ALA A 333 15.51 -10.47 -17.94
C ALA A 333 14.33 -9.48 -17.86
N GLY A 334 14.19 -8.59 -18.85
CA GLY A 334 13.07 -7.65 -18.91
C GLY A 334 11.72 -8.34 -19.09
N THR A 335 11.65 -9.46 -19.84
CA THR A 335 10.43 -10.28 -19.94
C THR A 335 10.10 -10.94 -18.61
N ILE A 336 11.09 -11.49 -17.90
CA ILE A 336 10.90 -12.08 -16.57
C ILE A 336 10.40 -11.00 -15.60
N ALA A 337 11.04 -9.83 -15.58
CA ALA A 337 10.63 -8.72 -14.73
C ALA A 337 9.20 -8.26 -15.05
N SER A 338 8.87 -8.04 -16.34
CA SER A 338 7.54 -7.65 -16.76
C SER A 338 6.48 -8.67 -16.35
N LEU A 339 6.70 -9.96 -16.60
CA LEU A 339 5.76 -11.01 -16.23
C LEU A 339 5.66 -11.17 -14.69
N SER A 340 6.75 -10.95 -13.96
CA SER A 340 6.75 -10.97 -12.50
C SER A 340 5.84 -9.87 -11.92
N PHE A 341 5.92 -8.65 -12.46
CA PHE A 341 4.99 -7.58 -12.07
C PHE A 341 3.57 -7.85 -12.60
N GLY A 342 3.43 -8.35 -13.82
CA GLY A 342 2.13 -8.72 -14.39
C GLY A 342 1.39 -9.80 -13.59
N SER A 343 2.12 -10.71 -12.93
CA SER A 343 1.54 -11.74 -12.06
C SER A 343 0.82 -11.18 -10.83
N LEU A 344 1.09 -9.91 -10.44
CA LEU A 344 0.34 -9.22 -9.40
C LEU A 344 -1.14 -9.01 -9.76
N ALA A 345 -1.51 -9.16 -11.04
CA ALA A 345 -2.91 -9.16 -11.46
C ALA A 345 -3.74 -10.28 -10.80
N ALA A 346 -3.11 -11.36 -10.34
CA ALA A 346 -3.77 -12.46 -9.63
C ALA A 346 -4.11 -12.17 -8.16
N PHE A 347 -3.69 -11.01 -7.61
CA PHE A 347 -3.89 -10.69 -6.19
C PHE A 347 -5.36 -10.43 -5.80
N GLY A 348 -6.25 -10.16 -6.75
CA GLY A 348 -7.66 -9.85 -6.44
C GLY A 348 -7.90 -8.46 -5.84
N LEU A 349 -6.87 -7.62 -5.72
CA LEU A 349 -6.95 -6.24 -5.24
C LEU A 349 -6.74 -5.27 -6.40
N PRO A 350 -7.71 -4.38 -6.70
CA PRO A 350 -7.63 -3.48 -7.85
C PRO A 350 -6.36 -2.64 -7.92
N SER A 351 -5.94 -2.02 -6.81
CA SER A 351 -4.73 -1.20 -6.75
C SER A 351 -3.46 -2.01 -7.04
N ILE A 352 -3.31 -3.22 -6.45
CA ILE A 352 -2.14 -4.08 -6.70
C ILE A 352 -2.14 -4.58 -8.14
N LYS A 353 -3.31 -4.95 -8.68
CA LYS A 353 -3.47 -5.36 -10.07
C LYS A 353 -3.03 -4.25 -11.03
N ASN A 354 -3.54 -3.02 -10.81
CA ASN A 354 -3.21 -1.86 -11.66
C ASN A 354 -1.71 -1.53 -11.56
N PHE A 355 -1.14 -1.51 -10.35
CA PHE A 355 0.29 -1.34 -10.14
C PHE A 355 1.11 -2.38 -10.91
N GLY A 356 0.75 -3.65 -10.80
CA GLY A 356 1.43 -4.76 -11.47
C GLY A 356 1.40 -4.64 -13.00
N LEU A 357 0.22 -4.41 -13.58
CA LEU A 357 0.04 -4.30 -15.04
C LEU A 357 0.72 -3.05 -15.61
N CYS A 358 0.58 -1.90 -14.97
CA CYS A 358 1.21 -0.65 -15.42
C CYS A 358 2.74 -0.74 -15.33
N THR A 359 3.26 -1.32 -14.27
CA THR A 359 4.71 -1.55 -14.11
C THR A 359 5.22 -2.56 -15.13
N ALA A 360 4.51 -3.67 -15.36
CA ALA A 360 4.85 -4.67 -16.36
C ALA A 360 4.99 -4.06 -17.77
N PHE A 361 4.00 -3.25 -18.16
CA PHE A 361 4.07 -2.51 -19.43
C PHE A 361 5.24 -1.51 -19.42
N GLY A 362 5.43 -0.77 -18.33
CA GLY A 362 6.52 0.21 -18.20
C GLY A 362 7.91 -0.42 -18.37
N ILE A 363 8.12 -1.63 -17.85
CA ILE A 363 9.37 -2.40 -18.03
C ILE A 363 9.56 -2.77 -19.50
N LEU A 364 8.51 -3.25 -20.18
CA LEU A 364 8.58 -3.55 -21.64
C LEU A 364 8.83 -2.29 -22.46
N ALA A 365 8.22 -1.17 -22.09
CA ALA A 365 8.44 0.11 -22.72
C ALA A 365 9.90 0.58 -22.55
N ALA A 366 10.43 0.54 -21.33
CA ALA A 366 11.83 0.88 -21.05
C ALA A 366 12.78 -0.03 -21.86
N LEU A 367 12.57 -1.34 -21.83
CA LEU A 367 13.35 -2.31 -22.61
C LEU A 367 13.31 -2.01 -24.11
N THR A 368 12.13 -1.66 -24.64
CA THR A 368 11.97 -1.29 -26.07
C THR A 368 12.75 -0.02 -26.40
N VAL A 369 12.66 1.00 -25.56
CA VAL A 369 13.42 2.25 -25.73
C VAL A 369 14.92 1.96 -25.65
N GLU A 370 15.39 1.18 -24.71
CA GLU A 370 16.80 0.84 -24.51
C GLU A 370 17.38 0.07 -25.71
N MET A 371 16.64 -0.93 -26.20
CA MET A 371 17.04 -1.75 -27.35
C MET A 371 16.97 -1.04 -28.69
N THR A 372 16.29 0.10 -28.79
CA THR A 372 16.14 0.89 -30.00
C THR A 372 16.90 2.20 -29.96
N PHE A 373 16.68 3.01 -28.92
CA PHE A 373 17.23 4.36 -28.83
C PHE A 373 18.73 4.36 -28.47
N ILE A 374 19.18 3.50 -27.54
CA ILE A 374 20.60 3.47 -27.14
C ILE A 374 21.52 3.15 -28.34
N PRO A 375 21.30 2.07 -29.12
CA PRO A 375 22.13 1.80 -30.31
C PRO A 375 22.08 2.94 -31.33
N ALA A 376 20.90 3.52 -31.56
CA ALA A 376 20.73 4.61 -32.53
C ALA A 376 21.47 5.88 -32.10
N ILE A 377 21.31 6.32 -30.85
CA ILE A 377 21.98 7.53 -30.37
C ILE A 377 23.50 7.34 -30.25
N ARG A 378 23.94 6.15 -29.81
CA ARG A 378 25.36 5.85 -29.59
C ARG A 378 26.16 5.84 -30.89
N VAL A 379 25.54 5.43 -32.00
CA VAL A 379 26.19 5.50 -33.33
C VAL A 379 26.36 6.93 -33.81
N LEU A 380 25.44 7.84 -33.47
CA LEU A 380 25.54 9.27 -33.85
C LEU A 380 26.47 10.05 -32.93
N MET A 381 26.76 9.54 -31.73
CA MET A 381 27.70 10.18 -30.82
C MET A 381 29.14 9.94 -31.24
N SER A 382 30.04 10.88 -30.87
CA SER A 382 31.48 10.77 -31.15
C SER A 382 32.05 9.46 -30.57
N PRO A 383 32.97 8.81 -31.29
CA PRO A 383 33.72 7.67 -30.77
C PRO A 383 34.39 7.99 -29.41
N PRO A 384 34.59 7.02 -28.53
CA PRO A 384 35.28 7.25 -27.26
C PRO A 384 36.68 7.79 -27.45
N SER A 385 36.99 8.87 -26.76
CA SER A 385 38.37 9.40 -26.76
C SER A 385 39.29 8.49 -25.93
N PRO A 386 40.63 8.50 -26.20
CA PRO A 386 41.58 7.73 -25.39
C PRO A 386 41.48 8.03 -23.88
N ARG A 387 41.26 9.30 -23.53
CA ARG A 387 41.04 9.72 -22.12
C ARG A 387 39.77 9.11 -21.50
N GLN A 388 38.72 8.91 -22.28
CA GLN A 388 37.49 8.27 -21.81
C GLN A 388 37.67 6.77 -21.58
N THR A 389 38.40 6.10 -22.48
CA THR A 389 38.74 4.68 -22.36
C THR A 389 39.69 4.42 -21.17
N GLU A 390 40.64 5.32 -20.90
CA GLU A 390 41.50 5.25 -19.73
C GLU A 390 40.75 5.51 -18.42
N ARG A 391 39.79 6.45 -18.41
CA ARG A 391 38.97 6.74 -17.23
C ARG A 391 38.07 5.55 -16.85
N GLU A 392 37.60 4.82 -17.84
CA GLU A 392 36.77 3.62 -17.60
C GLU A 392 37.62 2.42 -17.10
N LYS A 393 38.90 2.37 -17.46
CA LYS A 393 39.84 1.34 -16.96
C LYS A 393 40.39 1.59 -15.55
N ARG A 394 40.17 2.80 -14.97
CA ARG A 394 40.66 3.09 -13.61
C ARG A 394 39.90 2.24 -12.59
N GLU A 395 40.61 1.86 -11.52
CA GLU A 395 40.04 1.16 -10.38
C GLU A 395 38.76 1.83 -9.87
N GLU A 396 37.73 1.02 -9.72
CA GLU A 396 36.40 1.41 -9.25
C GLU A 396 36.22 1.00 -7.78
N TYR A 397 35.22 1.62 -7.12
CA TYR A 397 34.93 1.38 -5.70
C TYR A 397 34.71 -0.11 -5.34
N PHE A 398 34.13 -0.88 -6.26
CA PHE A 398 33.83 -2.30 -6.04
C PHE A 398 34.98 -3.23 -6.44
N ASP A 399 36.02 -2.76 -7.11
CA ASP A 399 37.12 -3.59 -7.60
C ASP A 399 37.86 -4.36 -6.50
N PRO A 400 38.23 -3.76 -5.36
CA PRO A 400 38.90 -4.51 -4.30
C PRO A 400 38.07 -5.67 -3.75
N ILE A 401 36.77 -5.47 -3.63
CA ILE A 401 35.83 -6.51 -3.13
C ILE A 401 35.69 -7.63 -4.15
N LEU A 402 35.47 -7.27 -5.42
CA LEU A 402 35.25 -8.25 -6.49
C LEU A 402 36.57 -9.01 -6.84
N GLU A 403 37.69 -8.37 -6.79
CA GLU A 403 39.02 -9.02 -6.98
C GLU A 403 39.32 -9.97 -5.82
N LYS A 404 39.02 -9.60 -4.58
CA LYS A 404 39.12 -10.49 -3.43
C LYS A 404 38.22 -11.73 -3.61
N LEU A 405 36.96 -11.55 -4.02
CA LEU A 405 36.08 -12.67 -4.33
C LEU A 405 36.61 -13.53 -5.49
N ALA A 406 37.10 -12.89 -6.56
CA ALA A 406 37.69 -13.61 -7.70
C ALA A 406 38.93 -14.41 -7.27
N SER A 407 39.76 -13.86 -6.38
CA SER A 407 40.94 -14.57 -5.84
C SER A 407 40.54 -15.78 -4.98
N ILE A 408 39.49 -15.65 -4.14
CA ILE A 408 38.94 -16.73 -3.35
C ILE A 408 38.44 -17.86 -4.25
N VAL A 409 37.73 -17.52 -5.35
CA VAL A 409 37.26 -18.47 -6.36
C VAL A 409 38.38 -19.17 -7.09
N ARG A 410 39.40 -18.41 -7.54
CA ARG A 410 40.57 -18.99 -8.21
C ARG A 410 41.35 -19.96 -7.33
N ASN A 411 41.49 -19.62 -6.06
CA ASN A 411 42.24 -20.41 -5.08
C ASN A 411 41.45 -21.58 -4.46
N GLY A 412 40.19 -21.82 -4.87
CA GLY A 412 39.38 -22.93 -4.38
C GLY A 412 38.89 -22.79 -2.94
N ARG A 413 38.83 -21.53 -2.42
CA ARG A 413 38.48 -21.22 -1.03
C ARG A 413 37.04 -20.73 -0.89
N GLU A 414 36.14 -21.06 -1.82
CA GLU A 414 34.73 -20.61 -1.84
C GLU A 414 33.79 -21.32 -0.82
N ARG A 415 34.27 -22.39 -0.14
CA ARG A 415 33.47 -23.17 0.82
C ARG A 415 32.90 -22.35 1.98
N PRO A 416 33.64 -21.46 2.64
CA PRO A 416 33.10 -20.61 3.70
C PRO A 416 31.95 -19.72 3.23
N ILE A 417 32.04 -19.14 2.03
CA ILE A 417 31.01 -18.27 1.45
C ILE A 417 29.69 -19.04 1.33
N PHE A 418 29.73 -20.27 0.83
CA PHE A 418 28.56 -21.13 0.73
C PHE A 418 27.87 -21.33 2.08
N TRP A 419 28.63 -21.68 3.13
CA TRP A 419 28.07 -21.94 4.46
C TRP A 419 27.54 -20.67 5.14
N VAL A 420 28.15 -19.51 4.91
CA VAL A 420 27.62 -18.21 5.37
C VAL A 420 26.23 -17.96 4.79
N PHE A 421 26.03 -18.17 3.49
CA PHE A 421 24.70 -18.00 2.89
C PHE A 421 23.69 -19.07 3.35
N VAL A 422 24.11 -20.30 3.56
CA VAL A 422 23.24 -21.36 4.15
C VAL A 422 22.79 -20.93 5.56
N CYS A 423 23.71 -20.47 6.39
CA CYS A 423 23.39 -19.95 7.73
C CYS A 423 22.42 -18.74 7.64
N LEU A 424 22.68 -17.81 6.75
CA LEU A 424 21.80 -16.67 6.50
C LEU A 424 20.37 -17.11 6.10
N ILE A 425 20.26 -18.12 5.23
CA ILE A 425 18.96 -18.69 4.82
C ILE A 425 18.25 -19.32 6.03
N VAL A 426 18.96 -20.08 6.88
CA VAL A 426 18.38 -20.70 8.08
C VAL A 426 17.88 -19.63 9.07
N VAL A 427 18.69 -18.60 9.32
CA VAL A 427 18.27 -17.46 10.16
C VAL A 427 17.06 -16.75 9.57
N ALA A 428 17.02 -16.55 8.26
CA ALA A 428 15.89 -15.93 7.58
C ALA A 428 14.61 -16.80 7.70
N LEU A 429 14.71 -18.12 7.56
CA LEU A 429 13.57 -19.04 7.72
C LEU A 429 12.98 -19.00 9.14
N VAL A 430 13.82 -18.87 10.17
CA VAL A 430 13.35 -18.66 11.55
C VAL A 430 12.60 -17.32 11.66
N GLY A 431 13.12 -16.27 11.02
CA GLY A 431 12.44 -14.96 10.98
C GLY A 431 11.08 -15.02 10.28
N VAL A 432 10.97 -15.75 9.17
CA VAL A 432 9.69 -15.91 8.44
C VAL A 432 8.58 -16.49 9.33
N ARG A 433 8.91 -17.39 10.27
CA ARG A 433 7.92 -17.92 11.23
C ARG A 433 7.35 -16.89 12.19
N ARG A 434 8.03 -15.75 12.36
CA ARG A 434 7.60 -14.63 13.20
C ARG A 434 6.86 -13.55 12.40
N LEU A 435 6.72 -13.74 11.09
CA LEU A 435 6.07 -12.76 10.22
C LEU A 435 4.57 -12.75 10.49
N ASP A 436 4.07 -11.59 10.89
CA ASP A 436 2.66 -11.33 11.10
C ASP A 436 2.05 -10.58 9.92
N THR A 437 0.71 -10.60 9.82
CA THR A 437 -0.05 -9.88 8.80
C THR A 437 -0.90 -8.81 9.47
N ASN A 438 -0.63 -7.55 9.18
CA ASN A 438 -1.34 -6.43 9.78
C ASN A 438 -1.45 -5.26 8.82
N ASN A 439 -2.66 -4.78 8.59
CA ASN A 439 -2.97 -3.56 7.83
C ASN A 439 -3.56 -2.45 8.70
N SER A 440 -3.26 -2.47 10.00
CA SER A 440 -3.69 -1.40 10.91
C SER A 440 -3.15 -0.03 10.47
N LEU A 441 -3.72 1.03 11.02
CA LEU A 441 -3.24 2.39 10.78
C LEU A 441 -1.79 2.56 11.23
N GLY A 442 -1.40 1.94 12.36
CA GLY A 442 -0.02 1.92 12.86
C GLY A 442 0.95 1.13 11.99
N ALA A 443 0.47 0.20 11.14
CA ALA A 443 1.29 -0.46 10.13
C ALA A 443 1.57 0.45 8.92
N GLN A 444 0.68 1.39 8.62
CA GLN A 444 0.77 2.29 7.46
C GLN A 444 1.41 3.64 7.78
N PHE A 445 1.18 4.20 8.97
CA PHE A 445 1.66 5.51 9.40
C PHE A 445 2.62 5.37 10.58
N PHE A 446 3.50 6.36 10.75
CA PHE A 446 4.27 6.48 11.98
C PHE A 446 3.40 6.99 13.13
N GLU A 447 3.75 6.64 14.35
CA GLU A 447 3.02 7.07 15.55
C GLU A 447 2.94 8.60 15.71
N ALA A 448 3.96 9.32 15.27
CA ALA A 448 4.01 10.78 15.30
C ALA A 448 3.15 11.45 14.21
N ASN A 449 2.56 10.69 13.29
CA ASN A 449 1.72 11.28 12.25
C ASN A 449 0.36 11.70 12.81
N VAL A 450 -0.14 12.84 12.36
CA VAL A 450 -1.41 13.43 12.82
C VAL A 450 -2.60 12.46 12.80
N PRO A 451 -2.82 11.66 11.73
CA PRO A 451 -3.91 10.68 11.75
C PRO A 451 -3.83 9.73 12.95
N VAL A 452 -2.64 9.16 13.20
CA VAL A 452 -2.47 8.18 14.31
C VAL A 452 -2.73 8.81 15.66
N HIS A 453 -2.29 10.05 15.87
CA HIS A 453 -2.53 10.75 17.13
C HIS A 453 -4.03 10.97 17.39
N GLY A 454 -4.77 11.46 16.39
CA GLY A 454 -6.23 11.67 16.51
C GLY A 454 -6.99 10.35 16.79
N PHE A 455 -6.65 9.27 16.06
CA PHE A 455 -7.26 7.97 16.29
C PHE A 455 -6.92 7.40 17.66
N ARG A 456 -5.67 7.51 18.12
CA ARG A 456 -5.23 7.04 19.45
C ARG A 456 -5.98 7.76 20.58
N MET A 457 -6.16 9.08 20.45
CA MET A 457 -6.91 9.84 21.43
C MET A 457 -8.38 9.40 21.48
N ALA A 458 -9.02 9.20 20.32
CA ALA A 458 -10.39 8.70 20.26
C ALA A 458 -10.51 7.27 20.82
N ASP A 459 -9.58 6.36 20.48
CA ASP A 459 -9.59 4.97 21.00
C ASP A 459 -9.35 4.92 22.51
N SER A 460 -8.50 5.79 23.06
CA SER A 460 -8.19 5.79 24.50
C SER A 460 -9.28 6.42 25.36
N ARG A 461 -9.98 7.43 24.83
CA ARG A 461 -10.91 8.27 25.62
C ARG A 461 -12.39 8.03 25.31
N LEU A 462 -12.73 7.62 24.07
CA LEU A 462 -14.11 7.42 23.62
C LEU A 462 -14.40 5.95 23.34
N ALA A 463 -15.48 5.66 22.62
CA ALA A 463 -15.90 4.28 22.31
C ALA A 463 -14.94 3.50 21.41
N GLY A 464 -14.01 4.19 20.75
CA GLY A 464 -13.10 3.61 19.77
C GLY A 464 -13.49 3.94 18.34
N THR A 465 -12.55 3.70 17.44
CA THR A 465 -12.67 4.09 16.03
C THR A 465 -12.82 2.89 15.07
N ARG A 466 -12.67 1.67 15.58
CA ARG A 466 -12.85 0.44 14.81
C ARG A 466 -14.28 -0.04 14.96
N VAL A 467 -14.92 -0.33 13.82
CA VAL A 467 -16.36 -0.65 13.80
C VAL A 467 -16.58 -2.01 13.16
N ILE A 468 -17.26 -2.89 13.90
CA ILE A 468 -17.93 -4.09 13.37
C ILE A 468 -19.42 -3.79 13.34
N GLN A 469 -20.08 -4.21 12.28
CA GLN A 469 -21.53 -4.05 12.12
C GLN A 469 -22.18 -5.40 11.86
N VAL A 470 -23.28 -5.69 12.56
CA VAL A 470 -24.09 -6.86 12.25
C VAL A 470 -25.35 -6.37 11.57
N LEU A 471 -25.48 -6.70 10.29
CA LEU A 471 -26.66 -6.41 9.48
C LEU A 471 -27.71 -7.49 9.72
N ILE A 472 -28.90 -7.07 10.07
CA ILE A 472 -30.09 -7.92 10.24
C ILE A 472 -31.06 -7.53 9.15
N GLU A 473 -31.30 -8.42 8.20
CA GLU A 473 -32.20 -8.20 7.05
C GLU A 473 -33.44 -9.04 7.20
N GLY A 474 -34.59 -8.38 7.28
CA GLY A 474 -35.90 -9.02 7.35
C GLY A 474 -36.48 -9.34 5.98
N ASN A 475 -37.33 -10.35 5.93
CA ASN A 475 -37.96 -10.81 4.68
C ASN A 475 -39.09 -9.89 4.18
N ALA A 476 -39.64 -9.01 5.05
CA ALA A 476 -40.72 -8.09 4.74
C ALA A 476 -40.59 -6.79 5.56
N PRO A 477 -41.24 -5.70 5.14
CA PRO A 477 -41.39 -4.50 5.98
C PRO A 477 -41.91 -4.85 7.38
N ASP A 478 -41.56 -4.02 8.35
CA ASP A 478 -41.94 -4.17 9.77
C ASP A 478 -41.39 -5.41 10.49
N THR A 479 -40.54 -6.23 9.84
CA THR A 479 -40.00 -7.45 10.46
C THR A 479 -39.17 -7.11 11.72
N ILE A 480 -38.51 -5.98 11.76
CA ILE A 480 -37.67 -5.54 12.91
C ILE A 480 -38.57 -5.17 14.11
N LYS A 481 -39.85 -4.83 13.93
CA LYS A 481 -40.78 -4.53 15.03
C LYS A 481 -41.23 -5.80 15.80
N ASN A 482 -40.86 -6.99 15.32
CA ASN A 482 -41.16 -8.26 16.00
C ASN A 482 -40.36 -8.35 17.33
N PRO A 483 -41.01 -8.51 18.49
CA PRO A 483 -40.35 -8.62 19.79
C PRO A 483 -39.33 -9.75 19.88
N ASP A 484 -39.56 -10.88 19.18
CA ASP A 484 -38.63 -12.01 19.19
C ASP A 484 -37.35 -11.64 18.46
N VAL A 485 -37.44 -10.91 17.34
CA VAL A 485 -36.26 -10.38 16.62
C VAL A 485 -35.49 -9.40 17.50
N LEU A 486 -36.20 -8.48 18.16
CA LEU A 486 -35.60 -7.48 19.06
C LEU A 486 -34.89 -8.14 20.25
N ARG A 487 -35.48 -9.18 20.85
CA ARG A 487 -34.84 -9.96 21.93
C ARG A 487 -33.55 -10.62 21.45
N ARG A 488 -33.53 -11.18 20.23
CA ARG A 488 -32.26 -11.75 19.67
C ARG A 488 -31.23 -10.70 19.33
N ILE A 489 -31.62 -9.50 18.89
CA ILE A 489 -30.74 -8.35 18.74
C ILE A 489 -30.07 -8.00 20.09
N ASP A 490 -30.85 -7.97 21.17
CA ASP A 490 -30.36 -7.69 22.52
C ASP A 490 -29.42 -8.78 23.04
N GLU A 491 -29.79 -10.06 22.86
CA GLU A 491 -28.97 -11.20 23.24
C GLU A 491 -27.61 -11.18 22.50
N LEU A 492 -27.63 -10.93 21.20
CA LEU A 492 -26.40 -10.83 20.41
C LEU A 492 -25.55 -9.64 20.84
N GLY A 493 -26.15 -8.46 21.04
CA GLY A 493 -25.44 -7.28 21.53
C GLY A 493 -24.79 -7.53 22.90
N THR A 494 -25.51 -8.18 23.81
CA THR A 494 -25.03 -8.59 25.13
C THR A 494 -23.89 -9.62 25.04
N PHE A 495 -24.03 -10.62 24.14
CA PHE A 495 -22.96 -11.62 23.90
C PHE A 495 -21.69 -10.94 23.43
N ILE A 496 -21.80 -10.04 22.44
CA ILE A 496 -20.64 -9.30 21.93
C ILE A 496 -20.01 -8.45 23.04
N ALA A 497 -20.80 -7.70 23.79
CA ALA A 497 -20.29 -6.81 24.85
C ALA A 497 -19.52 -7.55 25.96
N LYS A 498 -19.82 -8.85 26.20
CA LYS A 498 -19.16 -9.70 27.20
C LYS A 498 -17.89 -10.36 26.71
N GLN A 499 -17.51 -10.21 25.42
CA GLN A 499 -16.27 -10.81 24.92
C GLN A 499 -15.02 -10.19 25.59
N PRO A 500 -13.94 -10.97 25.80
CA PRO A 500 -12.73 -10.51 26.47
C PRO A 500 -11.87 -9.61 25.58
N LEU A 501 -12.47 -8.54 25.08
CA LEU A 501 -11.85 -7.56 24.19
C LEU A 501 -12.19 -6.15 24.64
N PRO A 502 -11.36 -5.14 24.34
CA PRO A 502 -11.68 -3.76 24.70
C PRO A 502 -12.79 -3.20 23.80
N ILE A 503 -14.00 -3.68 24.03
CA ILE A 503 -15.23 -3.18 23.38
C ILE A 503 -15.59 -1.85 24.04
N GLY A 504 -15.68 -0.80 23.23
CA GLY A 504 -16.02 0.52 23.74
C GLY A 504 -17.52 0.73 23.88
N LYS A 505 -18.29 0.26 22.88
CA LYS A 505 -19.75 0.42 22.86
C LYS A 505 -20.39 -0.56 21.88
N VAL A 506 -21.55 -1.05 22.24
CA VAL A 506 -22.49 -1.74 21.33
C VAL A 506 -23.76 -0.88 21.26
N VAL A 507 -24.26 -0.62 20.05
CA VAL A 507 -25.38 0.26 19.80
C VAL A 507 -26.34 -0.42 18.83
N SER A 508 -27.63 -0.43 19.16
CA SER A 508 -28.71 -0.97 18.34
C SER A 508 -30.04 -0.23 18.59
N ILE A 509 -31.08 -0.54 17.83
CA ILE A 509 -32.43 -0.01 18.04
C ILE A 509 -32.98 -0.41 19.42
N VAL A 510 -32.52 -1.55 19.97
CA VAL A 510 -32.94 -2.05 21.28
C VAL A 510 -32.58 -1.07 22.41
N ASP A 511 -31.42 -0.39 22.29
CA ASP A 511 -30.96 0.59 23.31
C ASP A 511 -31.95 1.75 23.40
N LEU A 512 -32.47 2.22 22.26
CA LEU A 512 -33.50 3.27 22.22
C LEU A 512 -34.80 2.79 22.87
N LEU A 513 -35.26 1.62 22.47
CA LEU A 513 -36.54 1.07 23.01
C LEU A 513 -36.43 0.87 24.53
N LYS A 514 -35.31 0.36 25.02
CA LYS A 514 -35.06 0.21 26.48
C LYS A 514 -34.94 1.57 27.18
N GLN A 515 -34.38 2.59 26.55
CA GLN A 515 -34.34 3.93 27.11
C GLN A 515 -35.75 4.53 27.24
N MET A 516 -36.57 4.38 26.22
CA MET A 516 -37.97 4.82 26.26
C MET A 516 -38.77 4.10 27.33
N SER A 517 -38.61 2.77 27.45
CA SER A 517 -39.24 1.98 28.50
C SER A 517 -38.85 2.46 29.91
N ARG A 518 -37.58 2.70 30.17
CA ARG A 518 -37.10 3.24 31.46
C ARG A 518 -37.78 4.55 31.82
N VAL A 519 -37.94 5.42 30.85
CA VAL A 519 -38.58 6.73 31.06
C VAL A 519 -40.06 6.57 31.34
N MET A 520 -40.76 5.71 30.59
CA MET A 520 -42.19 5.44 30.80
C MET A 520 -42.46 4.73 32.11
N ASP A 521 -41.56 3.86 32.57
CA ASP A 521 -41.67 3.11 33.83
C ASP A 521 -41.09 3.87 35.03
N ASN A 522 -40.88 5.19 34.94
CA ASN A 522 -40.32 6.04 35.98
C ASN A 522 -39.01 5.51 36.58
N GLY A 523 -38.07 5.10 35.71
CA GLY A 523 -36.77 4.56 36.10
C GLY A 523 -36.69 3.05 36.25
N GLY A 524 -37.67 2.32 35.73
CA GLY A 524 -37.71 0.86 35.69
C GLY A 524 -36.51 0.22 34.93
N PRO A 525 -36.44 -1.10 34.88
CA PRO A 525 -35.31 -1.84 34.31
C PRO A 525 -35.08 -1.66 32.81
N GLY A 526 -36.02 -1.04 32.08
CA GLY A 526 -35.97 -0.85 30.64
C GLY A 526 -36.18 -2.17 29.89
N THR A 527 -37.40 -2.69 29.91
CA THR A 527 -37.81 -3.91 29.23
C THR A 527 -38.24 -3.62 27.79
N LEU A 528 -38.10 -4.60 26.91
CA LEU A 528 -38.67 -4.51 25.56
C LEU A 528 -40.17 -4.74 25.59
N PRO A 529 -40.95 -4.05 24.76
CA PRO A 529 -42.40 -4.37 24.61
C PRO A 529 -42.60 -5.79 24.10
N ASP A 530 -43.65 -6.48 24.63
CA ASP A 530 -43.92 -7.87 24.29
C ASP A 530 -44.81 -8.05 23.04
N SER A 531 -45.21 -6.94 22.40
CA SER A 531 -46.05 -6.97 21.20
C SER A 531 -45.56 -6.04 20.12
N VAL A 532 -45.82 -6.39 18.86
CA VAL A 532 -45.48 -5.55 17.68
C VAL A 532 -46.16 -4.17 17.81
N GLN A 533 -47.38 -4.13 18.31
CA GLN A 533 -48.11 -2.89 18.53
C GLN A 533 -47.45 -2.01 19.59
N GLY A 534 -46.95 -2.61 20.67
CA GLY A 534 -46.20 -1.88 21.71
C GLY A 534 -44.90 -1.29 21.17
N VAL A 535 -44.16 -2.05 20.37
CA VAL A 535 -42.94 -1.54 19.68
C VAL A 535 -43.28 -0.40 18.73
N ALA A 536 -44.35 -0.58 17.91
CA ALA A 536 -44.79 0.45 16.98
C ALA A 536 -45.23 1.73 17.71
N GLN A 537 -45.86 1.61 18.85
CA GLN A 537 -46.29 2.73 19.69
C GLN A 537 -45.08 3.50 20.23
N TYR A 538 -44.03 2.83 20.71
CA TYR A 538 -42.79 3.50 21.17
C TYR A 538 -42.09 4.26 20.03
N LEU A 539 -41.99 3.63 18.85
CA LEU A 539 -41.38 4.28 17.68
C LEU A 539 -42.23 5.46 17.19
N LEU A 540 -43.54 5.35 17.21
CA LEU A 540 -44.43 6.46 16.89
C LEU A 540 -44.28 7.63 17.87
N LEU A 541 -44.27 7.35 19.17
CA LEU A 541 -44.00 8.39 20.19
C LEU A 541 -42.67 9.07 19.98
N TYR A 542 -41.62 8.31 19.63
CA TYR A 542 -40.31 8.91 19.32
C TYR A 542 -40.40 9.81 18.07
N SER A 543 -41.09 9.37 17.02
CA SER A 543 -41.21 10.16 15.78
C SER A 543 -42.03 11.43 15.92
N MET A 544 -42.96 11.51 16.92
CA MET A 544 -43.77 12.71 17.22
C MET A 544 -42.92 13.84 17.82
N GLY A 545 -41.92 13.53 18.62
CA GLY A 545 -41.04 14.52 19.27
C GLY A 545 -39.64 14.61 18.67
N GLY A 546 -39.21 13.60 17.87
CA GLY A 546 -37.95 13.51 17.16
C GLY A 546 -38.12 13.68 15.66
N ASP A 547 -37.02 13.56 14.93
CA ASP A 547 -36.98 13.44 13.46
C ASP A 547 -36.88 11.93 13.11
N GLU A 548 -37.72 11.42 12.22
CA GLU A 548 -37.65 10.03 11.74
C GLU A 548 -36.25 9.69 11.20
N LYS A 549 -35.57 10.65 10.62
CA LYS A 549 -34.18 10.52 10.15
C LYS A 549 -33.17 10.18 11.26
N ASP A 550 -33.49 10.44 12.53
CA ASP A 550 -32.61 10.13 13.67
C ASP A 550 -32.43 8.61 13.84
N LEU A 551 -33.41 7.81 13.39
CA LEU A 551 -33.40 6.35 13.41
C LEU A 551 -32.63 5.71 12.26
N ASN A 552 -32.37 6.45 11.18
CA ASN A 552 -31.79 5.93 9.93
C ASN A 552 -30.38 5.30 10.12
N ARG A 553 -29.75 5.48 11.27
CA ARG A 553 -28.49 4.81 11.62
C ARG A 553 -28.65 3.46 12.31
N LEU A 554 -29.87 3.13 12.74
CA LEU A 554 -30.18 1.93 13.52
C LEU A 554 -31.09 0.99 12.75
N VAL A 555 -32.07 1.55 12.03
CA VAL A 555 -33.05 0.85 11.21
C VAL A 555 -33.31 1.62 9.92
N ASP A 556 -33.74 0.94 8.87
CA ASP A 556 -34.22 1.57 7.66
C ASP A 556 -35.65 2.11 7.80
N HIS A 557 -36.09 2.93 6.84
CA HIS A 557 -37.40 3.58 6.84
C HIS A 557 -38.56 2.57 6.95
N ASP A 558 -38.45 1.41 6.31
CA ASP A 558 -39.47 0.38 6.27
C ASP A 558 -39.40 -0.57 7.48
N PHE A 559 -38.52 -0.36 8.45
CA PHE A 559 -38.23 -1.26 9.57
C PHE A 559 -38.02 -2.71 9.13
N GLN A 560 -37.52 -2.90 7.92
CA GLN A 560 -37.18 -4.20 7.38
C GLN A 560 -35.76 -4.61 7.81
N ASN A 561 -34.86 -3.67 7.87
CA ASN A 561 -33.44 -3.92 8.16
C ASN A 561 -32.99 -3.14 9.39
N ALA A 562 -32.14 -3.77 10.20
CA ALA A 562 -31.50 -3.16 11.36
C ALA A 562 -29.99 -3.41 11.38
N VAL A 563 -29.26 -2.58 12.13
CA VAL A 563 -27.83 -2.77 12.34
C VAL A 563 -27.46 -2.70 13.81
N ILE A 564 -26.64 -3.66 14.26
CA ILE A 564 -25.91 -3.57 15.52
C ILE A 564 -24.53 -3.02 15.20
N THR A 565 -24.16 -1.89 15.79
CA THR A 565 -22.86 -1.26 15.62
C THR A 565 -22.02 -1.48 16.86
N VAL A 566 -20.84 -2.08 16.69
CA VAL A 566 -19.88 -2.40 17.74
C VAL A 566 -18.62 -1.56 17.55
N TYR A 567 -18.34 -0.71 18.51
CA TYR A 567 -17.13 0.12 18.54
C TYR A 567 -16.04 -0.56 19.37
N LEU A 568 -14.82 -0.62 18.82
CA LEU A 568 -13.69 -1.29 19.43
C LEU A 568 -12.54 -0.29 19.70
N LYS A 569 -11.90 -0.42 20.87
CA LYS A 569 -10.73 0.38 21.29
C LYS A 569 -9.40 -0.32 20.97
N THR A 570 -9.39 -1.27 20.05
CA THR A 570 -8.20 -2.05 19.68
C THR A 570 -8.02 -2.08 18.18
N ASP A 571 -6.78 -2.18 17.73
CA ASP A 571 -6.38 -2.48 16.35
C ASP A 571 -5.70 -3.86 16.22
N ASP A 572 -5.78 -4.70 17.26
CA ASP A 572 -5.32 -6.09 17.21
C ASP A 572 -6.14 -6.89 16.22
N PHE A 573 -5.52 -7.19 15.09
CA PHE A 573 -6.15 -7.87 13.97
C PHE A 573 -6.67 -9.27 14.33
N LEU A 574 -5.91 -10.05 15.11
CA LEU A 574 -6.29 -11.43 15.45
C LEU A 574 -7.49 -11.43 16.40
N ALA A 575 -7.49 -10.54 17.36
CA ALA A 575 -8.59 -10.36 18.30
C ALA A 575 -9.88 -9.90 17.58
N MET A 576 -9.79 -8.93 16.68
CA MET A 576 -10.91 -8.46 15.86
C MET A 576 -11.46 -9.58 14.94
N LYS A 577 -10.57 -10.39 14.35
CA LYS A 577 -10.97 -11.54 13.52
C LYS A 577 -11.70 -12.58 14.37
N ALA A 578 -11.19 -12.93 15.54
CA ALA A 578 -11.83 -13.87 16.45
C ALA A 578 -13.22 -13.41 16.86
N LEU A 579 -13.36 -12.11 17.19
CA LEU A 579 -14.68 -11.53 17.51
C LEU A 579 -15.64 -11.60 16.31
N THR A 580 -15.18 -11.30 15.11
CA THR A 580 -15.99 -11.37 13.89
C THR A 580 -16.53 -12.79 13.66
N VAL A 581 -15.68 -13.80 13.84
CA VAL A 581 -16.09 -15.20 13.70
C VAL A 581 -17.09 -15.59 14.79
N ALA A 582 -16.80 -15.26 16.06
CA ALA A 582 -17.69 -15.54 17.17
C ALA A 582 -19.06 -14.86 17.01
N ALA A 583 -19.08 -13.58 16.62
CA ALA A 583 -20.29 -12.83 16.35
C ALA A 583 -21.12 -13.42 15.19
N SER A 584 -20.44 -13.91 14.12
CA SER A 584 -21.11 -14.55 12.99
C SER A 584 -21.77 -15.87 13.40
N GLN A 585 -21.07 -16.72 14.14
CA GLN A 585 -21.58 -18.01 14.62
C GLN A 585 -22.75 -17.83 15.57
N GLU A 586 -22.64 -16.88 16.50
CA GLU A 586 -23.72 -16.58 17.45
C GLU A 586 -24.94 -15.94 16.74
N ALA A 587 -24.72 -15.09 15.75
CA ALA A 587 -25.79 -14.52 14.94
C ALA A 587 -26.55 -15.63 14.19
N GLU A 588 -25.84 -16.55 13.53
CA GLU A 588 -26.48 -17.70 12.85
C GLU A 588 -27.29 -18.54 13.83
N ARG A 589 -26.78 -18.78 15.05
CA ARG A 589 -27.48 -19.55 16.08
C ARG A 589 -28.75 -18.86 16.58
N LEU A 590 -28.66 -17.57 16.90
CA LEU A 590 -29.75 -16.80 17.52
C LEU A 590 -30.91 -16.52 16.57
N PHE A 591 -30.62 -16.28 15.29
CA PHE A 591 -31.61 -15.93 14.29
C PHE A 591 -32.11 -17.12 13.48
N ALA A 592 -31.68 -18.35 13.79
CA ALA A 592 -32.17 -19.58 13.16
C ALA A 592 -33.70 -19.74 13.36
N GLY A 593 -34.42 -19.90 12.27
CA GLY A 593 -35.88 -20.06 12.29
C GLY A 593 -36.68 -18.77 12.37
N LEU A 594 -36.08 -17.60 12.49
CA LEU A 594 -36.71 -16.31 12.40
C LEU A 594 -36.78 -15.79 10.95
N PRO A 595 -37.72 -14.89 10.61
CA PRO A 595 -37.85 -14.34 9.25
C PRO A 595 -36.82 -13.26 8.95
N VAL A 596 -35.58 -13.44 9.42
CA VAL A 596 -34.45 -12.53 9.25
C VAL A 596 -33.15 -13.29 8.98
N THR A 597 -32.23 -12.63 8.33
CA THR A 597 -30.84 -13.10 8.20
C THR A 597 -29.90 -12.10 8.87
N ALA A 598 -28.96 -12.60 9.68
CA ALA A 598 -27.98 -11.77 10.35
C ALA A 598 -26.57 -12.05 9.78
N ARG A 599 -25.86 -11.00 9.35
CA ARG A 599 -24.53 -11.11 8.74
C ARG A 599 -23.61 -10.02 9.25
N VAL A 600 -22.35 -10.39 9.47
CA VAL A 600 -21.33 -9.46 9.99
C VAL A 600 -20.61 -8.74 8.85
N GLY A 601 -20.48 -7.42 8.95
CA GLY A 601 -19.83 -6.53 8.00
C GLY A 601 -19.16 -5.32 8.69
N GLY A 602 -18.81 -4.31 7.90
CA GLY A 602 -18.28 -3.04 8.39
C GLY A 602 -16.77 -2.88 8.18
N GLY A 603 -16.20 -1.80 8.72
CA GLY A 603 -14.80 -1.42 8.46
C GLY A 603 -13.77 -2.47 8.90
N VAL A 604 -13.99 -3.14 10.02
CA VAL A 604 -13.10 -4.21 10.52
C VAL A 604 -13.16 -5.43 9.59
N THR A 605 -14.32 -5.81 9.12
CA THR A 605 -14.45 -6.96 8.20
C THR A 605 -13.82 -6.69 6.83
N ASN A 606 -13.82 -5.45 6.36
CA ASN A 606 -13.08 -5.05 5.18
C ASN A 606 -11.56 -5.23 5.36
N ALA A 607 -11.03 -4.89 6.55
CA ALA A 607 -9.62 -5.13 6.87
C ALA A 607 -9.29 -6.64 6.97
N ILE A 608 -10.21 -7.46 7.48
CA ILE A 608 -10.06 -8.92 7.51
C ILE A 608 -10.03 -9.48 6.09
N ALA A 609 -10.98 -9.10 5.25
CA ALA A 609 -11.07 -9.51 3.84
C ALA A 609 -9.80 -9.13 3.05
N LEU A 610 -9.29 -7.91 3.30
CA LEU A 610 -8.04 -7.43 2.71
C LEU A 610 -6.87 -8.32 3.11
N ASN A 611 -6.70 -8.61 4.41
CA ASN A 611 -5.60 -9.44 4.90
C ASN A 611 -5.67 -10.88 4.37
N GLU A 612 -6.84 -11.51 4.33
CA GLU A 612 -7.02 -12.85 3.79
C GLU A 612 -6.68 -12.91 2.30
N THR A 613 -7.17 -11.94 1.54
CA THR A 613 -6.85 -11.82 0.10
C THR A 613 -5.36 -11.59 -0.13
N MET A 614 -4.71 -10.79 0.71
CA MET A 614 -3.28 -10.51 0.62
C MET A 614 -2.43 -11.75 0.91
N VAL A 615 -2.70 -12.49 1.97
CA VAL A 615 -1.94 -13.71 2.33
C VAL A 615 -2.06 -14.73 1.21
N ARG A 616 -3.29 -15.00 0.74
CA ARG A 616 -3.55 -15.91 -0.37
C ARG A 616 -2.88 -15.44 -1.66
N GLY A 617 -3.06 -14.18 -2.02
CA GLY A 617 -2.49 -13.58 -3.21
C GLY A 617 -0.97 -13.65 -3.22
N LYS A 618 -0.32 -13.36 -2.07
CA LYS A 618 1.14 -13.44 -1.93
C LYS A 618 1.69 -14.84 -2.12
N THR A 619 1.06 -15.83 -1.51
CA THR A 619 1.49 -17.23 -1.64
C THR A 619 1.40 -17.70 -3.09
N ILE A 620 0.26 -17.42 -3.74
CA ILE A 620 0.08 -17.75 -5.16
C ILE A 620 1.11 -17.02 -6.02
N ASN A 621 1.33 -15.72 -5.77
CA ASN A 621 2.26 -14.91 -6.54
C ASN A 621 3.70 -15.39 -6.43
N LEU A 622 4.19 -15.75 -5.24
CA LEU A 622 5.54 -16.31 -5.05
C LEU A 622 5.73 -17.61 -5.83
N ILE A 623 4.75 -18.49 -5.83
CA ILE A 623 4.78 -19.76 -6.59
C ILE A 623 4.79 -19.46 -8.09
N GLN A 624 3.89 -18.61 -8.58
CA GLN A 624 3.79 -18.23 -9.99
C GLN A 624 5.10 -17.62 -10.50
N ILE A 625 5.69 -16.68 -9.77
CA ILE A 625 6.93 -16.01 -10.16
C ILE A 625 8.09 -17.02 -10.16
N SER A 626 8.18 -17.90 -9.16
CA SER A 626 9.23 -18.91 -9.09
C SER A 626 9.17 -19.89 -10.28
N ILE A 627 7.97 -20.36 -10.63
CA ILE A 627 7.75 -21.22 -11.80
C ILE A 627 8.12 -20.47 -13.08
N LEU A 628 7.66 -19.24 -13.23
CA LEU A 628 7.90 -18.40 -14.40
C LEU A 628 9.39 -18.17 -14.64
N VAL A 629 10.14 -17.81 -13.59
CA VAL A 629 11.60 -17.63 -13.65
C VAL A 629 12.27 -18.92 -14.09
N VAL A 630 11.95 -20.05 -13.45
CA VAL A 630 12.56 -21.35 -13.79
C VAL A 630 12.23 -21.72 -15.23
N VAL A 631 10.99 -21.60 -15.67
CA VAL A 631 10.57 -21.97 -17.04
C VAL A 631 11.30 -21.13 -18.09
N ILE A 632 11.23 -19.79 -17.96
CA ILE A 632 11.85 -18.89 -18.96
C ILE A 632 13.37 -19.08 -19.02
N THR A 633 14.02 -19.14 -17.84
CA THR A 633 15.48 -19.29 -17.80
C THR A 633 15.94 -20.68 -18.19
N SER A 634 15.14 -21.73 -17.91
CA SER A 634 15.41 -23.09 -18.40
C SER A 634 15.32 -23.19 -19.91
N LEU A 635 14.32 -22.55 -20.53
CA LEU A 635 14.21 -22.45 -21.99
C LEU A 635 15.38 -21.67 -22.60
N LEU A 636 15.75 -20.55 -22.00
CA LEU A 636 16.85 -19.70 -22.45
C LEU A 636 18.21 -20.41 -22.38
N LEU A 637 18.47 -21.10 -21.26
CA LEU A 637 19.72 -21.83 -21.02
C LEU A 637 19.67 -23.26 -21.54
N ARG A 638 18.52 -23.71 -22.05
CA ARG A 638 18.23 -25.12 -22.47
C ARG A 638 18.59 -26.09 -21.35
N SER A 639 18.34 -25.75 -20.11
CA SER A 639 18.69 -26.55 -18.92
C SER A 639 17.87 -26.20 -17.71
N LEU A 640 17.20 -27.19 -17.11
CA LEU A 640 16.47 -27.00 -15.85
C LEU A 640 17.43 -26.59 -14.70
N ALA A 641 18.63 -27.17 -14.67
CA ALA A 641 19.66 -26.79 -13.69
C ALA A 641 20.06 -25.31 -13.83
N GLY A 642 20.10 -24.79 -15.06
CA GLY A 642 20.32 -23.37 -15.32
C GLY A 642 19.20 -22.50 -14.76
N GLY A 643 17.94 -22.92 -14.95
CA GLY A 643 16.78 -22.22 -14.40
C GLY A 643 16.77 -22.18 -12.86
N LEU A 644 17.09 -23.30 -12.22
CA LEU A 644 17.19 -23.40 -10.77
C LEU A 644 18.36 -22.54 -10.21
N LEU A 645 19.49 -22.49 -10.91
CA LEU A 645 20.60 -21.63 -10.52
C LEU A 645 20.26 -20.14 -10.61
N VAL A 646 19.45 -19.71 -11.57
CA VAL A 646 18.96 -18.32 -11.62
C VAL A 646 17.99 -18.06 -10.47
N LEU A 647 17.10 -18.99 -10.13
CA LEU A 647 16.16 -18.81 -9.02
C LEU A 647 16.87 -18.70 -7.66
N LEU A 648 18.04 -19.31 -7.48
CA LEU A 648 18.73 -19.39 -6.19
C LEU A 648 19.03 -18.03 -5.53
N PRO A 649 19.70 -17.06 -6.17
CA PRO A 649 19.92 -15.73 -5.59
C PRO A 649 18.62 -14.98 -5.28
N LEU A 650 17.61 -15.16 -6.13
CA LEU A 650 16.31 -14.52 -5.99
C LEU A 650 15.55 -15.03 -4.77
N ALA A 651 15.48 -16.38 -4.64
CA ALA A 651 14.86 -17.01 -3.48
C ALA A 651 15.60 -16.65 -2.19
N THR A 652 16.93 -16.61 -2.21
CA THR A 652 17.74 -16.17 -1.07
C THR A 652 17.39 -14.73 -0.67
N SER A 653 17.35 -13.83 -1.62
CA SER A 653 17.04 -12.42 -1.37
C SER A 653 15.61 -12.24 -0.84
N ALA A 654 14.62 -12.93 -1.42
CA ALA A 654 13.24 -12.89 -0.96
C ALA A 654 13.10 -13.45 0.46
N LEU A 655 13.76 -14.57 0.77
CA LEU A 655 13.76 -15.16 2.11
C LEU A 655 14.43 -14.26 3.15
N VAL A 656 15.58 -13.66 2.82
CA VAL A 656 16.27 -12.73 3.72
C VAL A 656 15.41 -11.51 4.02
N ASN A 657 14.71 -10.99 3.00
CA ASN A 657 13.81 -9.85 3.18
C ASN A 657 12.62 -10.20 4.10
N LEU A 658 11.92 -11.31 3.82
CA LEU A 658 10.80 -11.78 4.65
C LEU A 658 11.27 -12.14 6.07
N GLY A 659 12.44 -12.76 6.19
CA GLY A 659 13.04 -13.11 7.48
C GLY A 659 13.37 -11.88 8.30
N LEU A 660 13.98 -10.85 7.69
CA LEU A 660 14.25 -9.58 8.36
C LEU A 660 12.96 -8.89 8.81
N MET A 661 11.92 -8.88 7.96
CA MET A 661 10.61 -8.35 8.35
C MET A 661 10.10 -9.02 9.63
N GLY A 662 10.15 -10.37 9.70
CA GLY A 662 9.72 -11.11 10.88
C GLY A 662 10.58 -10.82 12.12
N TRP A 663 11.90 -10.70 11.97
CA TRP A 663 12.79 -10.33 13.09
C TRP A 663 12.61 -8.88 13.57
N ALA A 664 12.34 -7.97 12.64
CA ALA A 664 12.13 -6.55 12.94
C ALA A 664 10.69 -6.21 13.35
N GLY A 665 9.78 -7.19 13.40
CA GLY A 665 8.36 -6.94 13.69
C GLY A 665 7.67 -6.09 12.60
N ILE A 666 8.16 -6.11 11.37
CA ILE A 666 7.54 -5.41 10.24
C ILE A 666 6.46 -6.33 9.67
N PRO A 667 5.16 -5.98 9.80
CA PRO A 667 4.11 -6.85 9.36
C PRO A 667 4.02 -6.92 7.82
N LEU A 668 3.47 -8.03 7.35
CA LEU A 668 3.01 -8.13 5.98
C LEU A 668 1.76 -7.27 5.82
N SER A 669 1.90 -6.18 5.09
CA SER A 669 0.85 -5.22 4.80
C SER A 669 0.70 -5.03 3.29
N MET A 670 -0.30 -4.28 2.86
CA MET A 670 -0.49 -3.93 1.46
C MET A 670 0.79 -3.30 0.86
N GLY A 671 1.49 -2.44 1.64
CA GLY A 671 2.74 -1.81 1.22
C GLY A 671 3.91 -2.77 1.06
N THR A 672 3.98 -3.79 1.91
CA THR A 672 5.09 -4.75 1.88
C THR A 672 4.80 -5.98 0.99
N ALA A 673 3.54 -6.18 0.57
CA ALA A 673 3.15 -7.35 -0.23
C ALA A 673 3.83 -7.39 -1.62
N ALA A 674 3.95 -6.24 -2.28
CA ALA A 674 4.55 -6.14 -3.61
C ALA A 674 6.07 -6.34 -3.61
N ILE A 675 6.75 -6.21 -2.44
CA ILE A 675 8.22 -6.25 -2.35
C ILE A 675 8.80 -7.57 -2.84
N SER A 676 8.14 -8.70 -2.59
CA SER A 676 8.63 -10.00 -3.07
C SER A 676 8.57 -10.14 -4.59
N ALA A 677 7.54 -9.59 -5.24
CA ALA A 677 7.47 -9.54 -6.70
C ALA A 677 8.60 -8.64 -7.27
N MET A 678 8.86 -7.51 -6.60
CA MET A 678 9.98 -6.63 -6.92
C MET A 678 11.32 -7.34 -6.73
N ALA A 679 11.49 -8.06 -5.62
CA ALA A 679 12.71 -8.78 -5.30
C ALA A 679 13.08 -9.78 -6.40
N VAL A 680 12.12 -10.56 -6.85
CA VAL A 680 12.32 -11.58 -7.90
C VAL A 680 12.40 -10.92 -9.27
N GLY A 681 11.52 -9.98 -9.59
CA GLY A 681 11.46 -9.34 -10.90
C GLY A 681 12.70 -8.55 -11.26
N ILE A 682 13.25 -7.77 -10.32
CA ILE A 682 14.45 -6.94 -10.56
C ILE A 682 15.74 -7.76 -10.40
N GLY A 683 15.76 -8.67 -9.42
CA GLY A 683 16.97 -9.46 -9.13
C GLY A 683 17.30 -10.52 -10.21
N ALA A 684 16.33 -10.97 -11.01
CA ALA A 684 16.53 -11.97 -12.05
C ALA A 684 17.59 -11.54 -13.09
N ASP A 685 17.63 -10.25 -13.40
CA ASP A 685 18.59 -9.64 -14.32
C ASP A 685 20.03 -9.94 -13.91
N TYR A 686 20.36 -9.81 -12.64
CA TYR A 686 21.72 -10.03 -12.13
C TYR A 686 22.18 -11.48 -12.32
N ALA A 687 21.34 -12.43 -11.97
CA ALA A 687 21.66 -13.85 -12.05
C ALA A 687 21.78 -14.33 -13.51
N VAL A 688 20.86 -13.91 -14.37
CA VAL A 688 20.89 -14.25 -15.81
C VAL A 688 22.17 -13.66 -16.44
N TYR A 689 22.44 -12.37 -16.22
CA TYR A 689 23.61 -11.70 -16.78
C TYR A 689 24.92 -12.34 -16.32
N PHE A 690 25.02 -12.70 -15.04
CA PHE A 690 26.21 -13.36 -14.48
C PHE A 690 26.44 -14.77 -15.09
N ILE A 691 25.39 -15.60 -15.15
CA ILE A 691 25.48 -16.95 -15.70
C ILE A 691 25.87 -16.93 -17.19
N PHE A 692 25.28 -16.03 -17.97
CA PHE A 692 25.67 -15.87 -19.38
C PHE A 692 27.14 -15.48 -19.53
N ARG A 693 27.65 -14.61 -18.67
CA ARG A 693 29.05 -14.22 -18.70
C ARG A 693 29.96 -15.38 -18.31
N VAL A 694 29.63 -16.11 -17.26
CA VAL A 694 30.41 -17.33 -16.88
C VAL A 694 30.44 -18.30 -18.05
N ARG A 695 29.32 -18.54 -18.76
CA ARG A 695 29.26 -19.42 -19.93
C ARG A 695 30.14 -18.90 -21.07
N GLU A 696 30.07 -17.61 -21.41
CA GLU A 696 30.90 -16.99 -22.45
C GLU A 696 32.40 -17.16 -22.16
N GLU A 697 32.83 -16.88 -20.93
CA GLU A 697 34.24 -16.98 -20.54
C GLU A 697 34.68 -18.45 -20.43
N PHE A 698 33.81 -19.36 -19.97
CA PHE A 698 34.14 -20.78 -19.93
C PHE A 698 34.33 -21.39 -21.33
N GLN A 699 33.55 -20.97 -22.31
CA GLN A 699 33.71 -21.40 -23.71
C GLN A 699 35.04 -20.89 -24.30
N ARG A 700 35.62 -19.80 -23.77
CA ARG A 700 36.91 -19.24 -24.22
C ARG A 700 38.12 -19.89 -23.58
N CYS A 701 38.09 -20.10 -22.24
CA CYS A 701 39.28 -20.53 -21.50
C CYS A 701 39.27 -22.02 -21.09
N GLY A 702 38.11 -22.69 -21.16
CA GLY A 702 37.98 -24.09 -20.76
C GLY A 702 38.07 -24.37 -19.25
N ASP A 703 38.43 -23.37 -18.44
CA ASP A 703 38.53 -23.49 -16.99
C ASP A 703 37.39 -22.73 -16.31
N LEU A 704 36.52 -23.47 -15.56
CA LEU A 704 35.36 -22.93 -14.90
C LEU A 704 35.70 -21.95 -13.78
N ARG A 705 36.81 -22.18 -13.05
CA ARG A 705 37.26 -21.27 -11.98
C ARG A 705 37.74 -19.95 -12.55
N LEU A 706 38.56 -20.00 -13.59
CA LEU A 706 39.04 -18.82 -14.27
C LEU A 706 37.90 -18.04 -14.93
N ALA A 707 36.98 -18.73 -15.60
CA ALA A 707 35.79 -18.14 -16.20
C ALA A 707 34.91 -17.41 -15.17
N THR A 708 34.68 -18.05 -14.02
CA THR A 708 33.87 -17.50 -12.94
C THR A 708 34.58 -16.28 -12.32
N ALA A 709 35.87 -16.34 -12.09
CA ALA A 709 36.67 -15.23 -11.58
C ALA A 709 36.67 -14.02 -12.55
N THR A 710 36.76 -14.27 -13.85
CA THR A 710 36.68 -13.22 -14.89
C THR A 710 35.26 -12.62 -14.95
N ALA A 711 34.24 -13.43 -14.81
CA ALA A 711 32.85 -12.92 -14.74
C ALA A 711 32.62 -12.03 -13.50
N LEU A 712 33.25 -12.32 -12.35
CA LEU A 712 33.18 -11.49 -11.15
C LEU A 712 33.79 -10.11 -11.38
N THR A 713 34.98 -10.02 -11.99
CA THR A 713 35.67 -8.76 -12.23
C THR A 713 35.10 -7.94 -13.39
N THR A 714 34.25 -8.52 -14.24
CA THR A 714 33.59 -7.85 -15.37
C THR A 714 32.12 -7.61 -15.11
N SER A 715 31.28 -8.62 -15.27
CA SER A 715 29.82 -8.52 -15.06
C SER A 715 29.46 -8.21 -13.61
N GLY A 716 30.25 -8.70 -12.64
CA GLY A 716 30.06 -8.39 -11.23
C GLY A 716 30.09 -6.89 -10.92
N LYS A 717 30.96 -6.12 -11.59
CA LYS A 717 31.00 -4.65 -11.47
C LYS A 717 29.67 -4.03 -11.92
N ALA A 718 29.20 -4.40 -13.11
CA ALA A 718 27.94 -3.87 -13.63
C ALA A 718 26.78 -4.19 -12.69
N ILE A 719 26.70 -5.41 -12.15
CA ILE A 719 25.70 -5.84 -11.19
C ILE A 719 25.76 -4.98 -9.92
N ALA A 720 26.94 -4.76 -9.35
CA ALA A 720 27.11 -3.96 -8.13
C ALA A 720 26.66 -2.51 -8.33
N TYR A 721 27.00 -1.88 -9.48
CA TYR A 721 26.57 -0.51 -9.79
C TYR A 721 25.07 -0.42 -10.02
N VAL A 722 24.47 -1.36 -10.77
CA VAL A 722 23.03 -1.39 -11.00
C VAL A 722 22.28 -1.58 -9.68
N ALA A 723 22.71 -2.53 -8.85
CA ALA A 723 22.12 -2.77 -7.54
C ALA A 723 22.21 -1.52 -6.64
N SER A 724 23.36 -0.83 -6.64
CA SER A 724 23.54 0.41 -5.88
C SER A 724 22.66 1.55 -6.40
N ALA A 725 22.50 1.67 -7.72
CA ALA A 725 21.66 2.71 -8.33
C ALA A 725 20.20 2.49 -8.00
N VAL A 726 19.69 1.24 -8.10
CA VAL A 726 18.33 0.90 -7.71
C VAL A 726 18.13 1.11 -6.20
N ALA A 727 19.02 0.60 -5.36
CA ALA A 727 18.97 0.77 -3.91
C ALA A 727 18.97 2.25 -3.52
N GLY A 728 19.87 3.06 -4.08
CA GLY A 728 19.97 4.50 -3.83
C GLY A 728 18.71 5.26 -4.25
N GLY A 729 18.15 4.93 -5.43
CA GLY A 729 16.89 5.51 -5.91
C GLY A 729 15.72 5.24 -4.96
N TYR A 730 15.59 4.00 -4.48
CA TYR A 730 14.54 3.62 -3.54
C TYR A 730 14.76 4.18 -2.14
N LEU A 731 16.00 4.30 -1.66
CA LEU A 731 16.27 4.91 -0.36
C LEU A 731 15.80 6.37 -0.29
N CYS A 732 15.68 7.08 -1.42
CA CYS A 732 15.06 8.42 -1.43
C CYS A 732 13.63 8.43 -0.88
N LEU A 733 12.90 7.31 -0.93
CA LEU A 733 11.55 7.18 -0.35
C LEU A 733 11.55 7.30 1.19
N THR A 734 12.69 7.12 1.85
CA THR A 734 12.79 7.28 3.32
C THR A 734 12.49 8.71 3.78
N PHE A 735 12.60 9.69 2.88
CA PHE A 735 12.27 11.09 3.15
C PHE A 735 10.78 11.43 2.95
N SER A 736 9.92 10.47 2.62
CA SER A 736 8.50 10.73 2.35
C SER A 736 7.70 11.08 3.60
N GLY A 737 8.12 10.60 4.80
CA GLY A 737 7.37 10.71 6.04
C GLY A 737 6.18 9.75 6.17
N PHE A 738 5.92 8.94 5.16
CA PHE A 738 4.89 7.90 5.16
C PHE A 738 5.53 6.52 5.37
N LYS A 739 5.14 5.80 6.41
CA LYS A 739 5.79 4.56 6.85
C LYS A 739 5.85 3.50 5.73
N VAL A 740 4.79 3.39 4.92
CA VAL A 740 4.74 2.47 3.79
C VAL A 740 5.83 2.78 2.77
N HIS A 741 6.02 4.06 2.40
CA HIS A 741 7.05 4.44 1.45
C HIS A 741 8.47 4.21 2.02
N VAL A 742 8.66 4.51 3.31
CA VAL A 742 9.94 4.28 4.00
C VAL A 742 10.28 2.79 4.03
N LEU A 743 9.32 1.95 4.44
CA LEU A 743 9.51 0.50 4.47
C LEU A 743 9.77 -0.06 3.07
N LEU A 744 9.01 0.38 2.07
CA LEU A 744 9.25 -0.03 0.69
C LEU A 744 10.67 0.36 0.23
N GLY A 745 11.08 1.60 0.48
CA GLY A 745 12.42 2.08 0.12
C GLY A 745 13.54 1.25 0.74
N VAL A 746 13.46 1.00 2.05
CA VAL A 746 14.46 0.21 2.79
C VAL A 746 14.47 -1.25 2.36
N LEU A 747 13.30 -1.88 2.27
CA LEU A 747 13.19 -3.31 1.95
C LEU A 747 13.57 -3.62 0.50
N VAL A 748 13.26 -2.73 -0.45
CA VAL A 748 13.72 -2.88 -1.84
C VAL A 748 15.23 -2.66 -1.93
N ALA A 749 15.78 -1.65 -1.25
CA ALA A 749 17.23 -1.43 -1.21
C ALA A 749 17.96 -2.66 -0.63
N LEU A 750 17.44 -3.21 0.48
CA LEU A 750 17.97 -4.45 1.06
C LEU A 750 17.90 -5.62 0.05
N THR A 751 16.79 -5.75 -0.65
CA THR A 751 16.62 -6.77 -1.69
C THR A 751 17.68 -6.66 -2.78
N MET A 752 17.95 -5.44 -3.25
CA MET A 752 18.97 -5.20 -4.29
C MET A 752 20.37 -5.57 -3.80
N VAL A 753 20.71 -5.17 -2.58
CA VAL A 753 22.00 -5.52 -1.95
C VAL A 753 22.12 -7.04 -1.75
N THR A 754 21.11 -7.70 -1.20
CA THR A 754 21.14 -9.14 -0.94
C THR A 754 21.11 -9.97 -2.22
N SER A 755 20.33 -9.57 -3.24
CA SER A 755 20.27 -10.25 -4.53
C SER A 755 21.60 -10.13 -5.29
N SER A 756 22.20 -8.92 -5.32
CA SER A 756 23.53 -8.73 -5.94
C SER A 756 24.60 -9.50 -5.20
N ALA A 757 24.64 -9.45 -3.86
CA ALA A 757 25.59 -10.23 -3.04
C ALA A 757 25.42 -11.73 -3.24
N ALA A 758 24.19 -12.24 -3.28
CA ALA A 758 23.91 -13.66 -3.57
C ALA A 758 24.36 -14.02 -4.99
N THR A 759 24.21 -13.13 -5.97
CA THR A 759 24.66 -13.36 -7.34
C THR A 759 26.18 -13.37 -7.48
N VAL A 760 26.90 -12.45 -6.82
CA VAL A 760 28.36 -12.35 -7.00
C VAL A 760 29.15 -13.20 -5.99
N ALA A 761 28.55 -13.66 -4.89
CA ALA A 761 29.25 -14.44 -3.87
C ALA A 761 28.70 -15.87 -3.74
N PHE A 762 27.37 -16.04 -3.57
CA PHE A 762 26.75 -17.35 -3.36
C PHE A 762 26.67 -18.18 -4.64
N LEU A 763 26.13 -17.59 -5.71
CA LEU A 763 25.96 -18.29 -7.00
C LEU A 763 27.28 -18.88 -7.57
N PRO A 764 28.43 -18.17 -7.57
CA PRO A 764 29.73 -18.73 -7.93
C PRO A 764 30.10 -19.97 -7.14
N SER A 765 29.89 -19.95 -5.82
CA SER A 765 30.22 -21.07 -4.94
C SER A 765 29.37 -22.33 -5.24
N VAL A 766 28.11 -22.12 -5.67
CA VAL A 766 27.21 -23.20 -6.09
C VAL A 766 27.57 -23.72 -7.49
N ILE A 767 27.83 -22.83 -8.46
CA ILE A 767 28.25 -23.20 -9.83
C ILE A 767 29.49 -24.10 -9.80
N LEU A 768 30.49 -23.77 -8.98
CA LEU A 768 31.74 -24.53 -8.87
C LEU A 768 31.54 -25.91 -8.23
N ARG A 769 30.51 -26.06 -7.35
CA ARG A 769 30.18 -27.37 -6.74
C ARG A 769 29.38 -28.25 -7.67
N VAL A 770 28.38 -27.68 -8.33
CA VAL A 770 27.46 -28.44 -9.21
C VAL A 770 28.07 -28.72 -10.57
N THR A 771 29.00 -27.89 -11.04
CA THR A 771 29.65 -27.97 -12.37
C THR A 771 28.64 -28.30 -13.48
N PRO A 772 27.65 -27.43 -13.72
CA PRO A 772 26.48 -27.78 -14.52
C PRO A 772 26.84 -27.96 -15.99
N ARG A 773 26.34 -29.06 -16.58
CA ARG A 773 26.65 -29.52 -17.95
C ARG A 773 26.30 -28.51 -19.05
N PHE A 774 25.30 -27.63 -18.81
CA PHE A 774 24.86 -26.68 -19.82
C PHE A 774 25.91 -25.57 -20.13
N LEU A 775 26.85 -25.36 -19.23
CA LEU A 775 27.96 -24.40 -19.46
C LEU A 775 28.91 -24.94 -20.57
N LYS A 776 29.02 -26.26 -20.76
CA LYS A 776 29.85 -26.93 -21.76
C LYS A 776 29.21 -26.98 -23.15
N ARG A 777 27.88 -26.77 -23.27
CA ARG A 777 27.18 -26.86 -24.55
C ARG A 777 27.41 -25.58 -25.37
N GLN A 778 27.79 -25.77 -26.64
CA GLN A 778 27.84 -24.69 -27.64
C GLN A 778 26.46 -24.12 -27.96
#